data_140e8c682f0547aaead94f325e1fce80
#
_entry.id   140e8c682f0547aaead94f325e1fce80
#
_cell.length_a   1.000
_cell.length_b   1.000
_cell.length_c   1.000
_cell.angle_alpha   90.00
_cell.angle_beta   90.00
_cell.angle_gamma   90.00
#
_symmetry.space_group_name_H-M   'P 1'
#
loop_
_entity.id
_entity.type
_entity.pdbx_description
1 polymer ?
#
loop_
_entity_poly.entity_id
_entity_poly.type
_entity_poly.pdbx_seq_one_letter_code
_entity_poly.pdbx_strand_id
1 'polypeptide(L)'
;MQKFWNNQSDNLFLWLPFLLAFGAALYFTRITEPNIIFPWIFVILFGALAMIRRVPLLLRAIFVFAFGFVYAMAFTHTFSTPQISRPLRDVVIVGDVKDLDYTDNRARIFIRVAPGQITERAATVRVSTSPDGDIPKIGDTVRATVNLYRPSPAYGPASFDYARWSYFNGLTATGYIKDFQILAHNGGGNIAKLRDYLHSRANSFLGDSLVMGYKNAVPRDDRSVWTAVGIGHVWSISGFHVTLVSGWLFAIFFCIFRLVAPITRRMPARIPATICAWVGLLFYLFLSGCDVATMRAFLMASLVFTAIIMGRDAISLRNVCMAMLVIFCINPHYVMQAGFQLSFAAIFGLVWFWGVVRPRTPENKILKFLFTATMTSLVATVFTAPFVIAHFYSFPLYGLIGNLVLLPIFSVAIMPLVIVGTIGAVFGIHFPLHWADQIYNVTLATAQKIVSMPGATVNMPHISNTALTLCILAFMTLVLIKFSTRKINYILFCVIALIATGVVIITPRPVFMATYDDELVGFVQDGKLIFNKSRASNHYFAFDTWKQLRGEKTGTPNIRKKHDHGVYTFDTPKFKLVYIQKFVPLAKNIVQLCRDDSVKYIVSYFNIDAPHCNHKILHGGFVIYKSGRVQYMPINRPWHNQPK
;
A
#
# COMPACT_ATOMS: atom_id res chain seq x y z
N MET A 1 -8.77 -39.75 4.11
CA MET A 1 -9.43 -38.46 4.40
C MET A 1 -9.40 -38.10 5.90
N GLN A 2 -9.83 -38.99 6.79
CA GLN A 2 -9.88 -38.69 8.25
C GLN A 2 -8.52 -38.32 8.87
N LYS A 3 -7.43 -39.00 8.49
CA LYS A 3 -6.05 -38.66 8.92
C LYS A 3 -5.58 -37.29 8.44
N PHE A 4 -6.01 -36.86 7.25
CA PHE A 4 -5.76 -35.50 6.74
C PHE A 4 -6.46 -34.44 7.59
N TRP A 5 -7.76 -34.63 7.86
CA TRP A 5 -8.54 -33.70 8.66
C TRP A 5 -8.04 -33.60 10.12
N ASN A 6 -7.65 -34.71 10.71
CA ASN A 6 -7.04 -34.72 12.06
C ASN A 6 -5.71 -33.92 12.09
N ASN A 7 -4.87 -34.05 11.05
CA ASN A 7 -3.64 -33.28 10.95
C ASN A 7 -3.91 -31.76 10.74
N GLN A 8 -5.05 -31.38 10.16
CA GLN A 8 -5.43 -29.98 9.99
C GLN A 8 -6.09 -29.42 11.26
N SER A 9 -6.78 -30.22 12.07
CA SER A 9 -7.44 -29.78 13.30
C SER A 9 -6.48 -29.13 14.29
N ASP A 10 -5.24 -29.63 14.38
CA ASP A 10 -4.20 -29.08 15.25
C ASP A 10 -3.67 -27.71 14.78
N ASN A 11 -3.97 -27.33 13.51
CA ASN A 11 -3.51 -26.10 12.89
C ASN A 11 -4.66 -25.13 12.53
N LEU A 12 -5.88 -25.36 13.02
CA LEU A 12 -7.05 -24.51 12.72
C LEU A 12 -6.78 -23.02 12.98
N PHE A 13 -6.04 -22.73 14.05
CA PHE A 13 -5.65 -21.36 14.37
C PHE A 13 -4.86 -20.67 13.23
N LEU A 14 -4.05 -21.43 12.49
CA LEU A 14 -3.26 -20.85 11.39
C LEU A 14 -4.13 -20.41 10.21
N TRP A 15 -5.32 -21.01 10.03
CA TRP A 15 -6.25 -20.67 8.96
C TRP A 15 -7.12 -19.45 9.28
N LEU A 16 -7.33 -19.19 10.57
CA LEU A 16 -8.24 -18.14 11.04
C LEU A 16 -7.95 -16.76 10.42
N PRO A 17 -6.71 -16.20 10.48
CA PRO A 17 -6.43 -14.88 9.94
C PRO A 17 -6.59 -14.81 8.42
N PHE A 18 -6.30 -15.90 7.70
CA PHE A 18 -6.46 -15.94 6.25
C PHE A 18 -7.94 -15.95 5.83
N LEU A 19 -8.77 -16.74 6.51
CA LEU A 19 -10.21 -16.79 6.22
C LEU A 19 -10.86 -15.43 6.49
N LEU A 20 -10.53 -14.79 7.61
CA LEU A 20 -10.99 -13.44 7.92
C LEU A 20 -10.53 -12.43 6.87
N ALA A 21 -9.25 -12.48 6.48
CA ALA A 21 -8.67 -11.58 5.49
C ALA A 21 -9.31 -11.76 4.11
N PHE A 22 -9.58 -13.00 3.68
CA PHE A 22 -10.27 -13.26 2.42
C PHE A 22 -11.71 -12.75 2.43
N GLY A 23 -12.42 -12.91 3.56
CA GLY A 23 -13.77 -12.35 3.73
C GLY A 23 -13.77 -10.83 3.61
N ALA A 24 -12.87 -10.15 4.30
CA ALA A 24 -12.70 -8.70 4.22
C ALA A 24 -12.26 -8.26 2.81
N ALA A 25 -11.33 -8.96 2.18
CA ALA A 25 -10.90 -8.66 0.81
C ALA A 25 -12.06 -8.76 -0.19
N LEU A 26 -12.93 -9.78 -0.04
CA LEU A 26 -14.13 -9.89 -0.85
C LEU A 26 -15.04 -8.68 -0.68
N TYR A 27 -15.26 -8.20 0.56
CA TYR A 27 -16.02 -7.00 0.81
C TYR A 27 -15.41 -5.78 0.09
N PHE A 28 -14.11 -5.52 0.27
CA PHE A 28 -13.43 -4.35 -0.31
C PHE A 28 -13.30 -4.38 -1.83
N THR A 29 -13.37 -5.54 -2.46
CA THR A 29 -13.31 -5.69 -3.92
C THR A 29 -14.68 -5.60 -4.61
N ARG A 30 -15.79 -5.54 -3.86
CA ARG A 30 -17.13 -5.36 -4.44
C ARG A 30 -17.27 -4.00 -5.10
N ILE A 31 -17.98 -3.95 -6.22
CA ILE A 31 -18.23 -2.72 -7.00
C ILE A 31 -19.26 -1.83 -6.27
N THR A 32 -20.29 -2.44 -5.69
CA THR A 32 -21.37 -1.75 -4.99
C THR A 32 -21.42 -2.14 -3.53
N GLU A 33 -21.96 -1.26 -2.69
CA GLU A 33 -22.19 -1.56 -1.27
C GLU A 33 -23.25 -2.65 -1.13
N PRO A 34 -22.95 -3.74 -0.41
CA PRO A 34 -23.93 -4.79 -0.16
C PRO A 34 -25.00 -4.32 0.83
N ASN A 35 -26.23 -4.84 0.67
CA ASN A 35 -27.27 -4.60 1.66
C ASN A 35 -26.83 -5.18 3.03
N ILE A 36 -26.91 -4.35 4.07
CA ILE A 36 -26.42 -4.68 5.42
C ILE A 36 -27.15 -5.86 6.05
N ILE A 37 -28.40 -6.11 5.69
CA ILE A 37 -29.24 -7.13 6.30
C ILE A 37 -28.74 -8.54 5.99
N PHE A 38 -28.45 -8.84 4.72
CA PHE A 38 -28.08 -10.20 4.30
C PHE A 38 -26.81 -10.75 4.97
N PRO A 39 -25.69 -10.02 5.04
CA PRO A 39 -24.49 -10.48 5.71
C PRO A 39 -24.72 -10.77 7.21
N TRP A 40 -25.52 -9.95 7.91
CA TRP A 40 -25.84 -10.19 9.31
C TRP A 40 -26.70 -11.45 9.52
N ILE A 41 -27.73 -11.66 8.68
CA ILE A 41 -28.51 -12.90 8.71
C ILE A 41 -27.59 -14.11 8.53
N PHE A 42 -26.63 -14.00 7.58
CA PHE A 42 -25.68 -15.08 7.31
C PHE A 42 -24.78 -15.38 8.53
N VAL A 43 -24.26 -14.36 9.21
CA VAL A 43 -23.43 -14.52 10.41
C VAL A 43 -24.24 -15.12 11.56
N ILE A 44 -25.47 -14.69 11.79
CA ILE A 44 -26.34 -15.22 12.85
C ILE A 44 -26.65 -16.69 12.58
N LEU A 45 -27.07 -17.03 11.36
CA LEU A 45 -27.40 -18.40 10.97
C LEU A 45 -26.20 -19.34 11.10
N PHE A 46 -25.06 -18.98 10.53
CA PHE A 46 -23.85 -19.80 10.56
C PHE A 46 -23.19 -19.80 11.95
N GLY A 47 -23.34 -18.70 12.73
CA GLY A 47 -22.92 -18.64 14.13
C GLY A 47 -23.69 -19.63 14.99
N ALA A 48 -25.01 -19.67 14.85
CA ALA A 48 -25.85 -20.65 15.54
C ALA A 48 -25.49 -22.10 15.16
N LEU A 49 -25.25 -22.34 13.86
CA LEU A 49 -24.79 -23.65 13.38
C LEU A 49 -23.41 -24.02 13.94
N ALA A 50 -22.48 -23.05 14.04
CA ALA A 50 -21.13 -23.29 14.53
C ALA A 50 -21.08 -23.64 16.05
N MET A 51 -22.11 -23.29 16.82
CA MET A 51 -22.24 -23.66 18.22
C MET A 51 -22.61 -25.15 18.42
N ILE A 52 -23.09 -25.81 17.37
CA ILE A 52 -23.41 -27.25 17.43
C ILE A 52 -22.12 -28.05 17.48
N ARG A 53 -21.91 -28.90 18.48
CA ARG A 53 -20.66 -29.65 18.72
C ARG A 53 -20.13 -30.49 17.58
N ARG A 54 -20.97 -30.87 16.58
CA ARG A 54 -20.65 -31.78 15.46
C ARG A 54 -20.60 -31.10 14.11
N VAL A 55 -20.45 -29.76 14.04
CA VAL A 55 -20.42 -29.05 12.76
C VAL A 55 -19.16 -29.40 11.96
N PRO A 56 -19.28 -29.74 10.68
CA PRO A 56 -18.15 -29.98 9.78
C PRO A 56 -17.19 -28.79 9.73
N LEU A 57 -15.89 -29.09 9.64
CA LEU A 57 -14.84 -28.07 9.56
C LEU A 57 -15.07 -27.04 8.44
N LEU A 58 -15.62 -27.50 7.30
CA LEU A 58 -15.96 -26.64 6.17
C LEU A 58 -16.96 -25.54 6.55
N LEU A 59 -18.00 -25.87 7.30
CA LEU A 59 -19.00 -24.88 7.75
C LEU A 59 -18.40 -23.86 8.72
N ARG A 60 -17.48 -24.29 9.61
CA ARG A 60 -16.73 -23.38 10.46
C ARG A 60 -15.84 -22.42 9.65
N ALA A 61 -15.18 -22.93 8.62
CA ALA A 61 -14.36 -22.11 7.72
C ALA A 61 -15.21 -21.07 6.97
N ILE A 62 -16.39 -21.47 6.47
CA ILE A 62 -17.35 -20.57 5.81
C ILE A 62 -17.85 -19.50 6.78
N PHE A 63 -18.14 -19.88 8.05
CA PHE A 63 -18.54 -18.92 9.07
C PHE A 63 -17.45 -17.88 9.33
N VAL A 64 -16.20 -18.29 9.53
CA VAL A 64 -15.08 -17.38 9.78
C VAL A 64 -14.86 -16.45 8.60
N PHE A 65 -14.94 -16.96 7.37
CA PHE A 65 -14.87 -16.16 6.16
C PHE A 65 -15.99 -15.11 6.09
N ALA A 66 -17.23 -15.52 6.32
CA ALA A 66 -18.38 -14.63 6.33
C ALA A 66 -18.29 -13.58 7.46
N PHE A 67 -17.79 -13.98 8.63
CA PHE A 67 -17.53 -13.05 9.73
C PHE A 67 -16.51 -11.97 9.34
N GLY A 68 -15.43 -12.35 8.64
CA GLY A 68 -14.44 -11.38 8.12
C GLY A 68 -15.06 -10.35 7.17
N PHE A 69 -15.97 -10.80 6.30
CA PHE A 69 -16.72 -9.91 5.40
C PHE A 69 -17.60 -8.92 6.20
N VAL A 70 -18.41 -9.43 7.14
CA VAL A 70 -19.32 -8.60 7.93
C VAL A 70 -18.57 -7.66 8.86
N TYR A 71 -17.47 -8.11 9.45
CA TYR A 71 -16.61 -7.27 10.28
C TYR A 71 -16.05 -6.08 9.48
N ALA A 72 -15.53 -6.33 8.28
CA ALA A 72 -15.03 -5.25 7.41
C ALA A 72 -16.14 -4.27 7.00
N MET A 73 -17.34 -4.76 6.73
CA MET A 73 -18.50 -3.93 6.42
C MET A 73 -18.91 -3.08 7.64
N ALA A 74 -19.10 -3.68 8.81
CA ALA A 74 -19.46 -2.99 10.04
C ALA A 74 -18.42 -1.93 10.41
N PHE A 75 -17.13 -2.28 10.32
CA PHE A 75 -16.03 -1.34 10.55
C PHE A 75 -16.09 -0.14 9.60
N THR A 76 -16.38 -0.37 8.30
CA THR A 76 -16.50 0.69 7.31
C THR A 76 -17.62 1.67 7.65
N HIS A 77 -18.76 1.17 8.10
CA HIS A 77 -19.91 2.02 8.46
C HIS A 77 -19.69 2.77 9.78
N THR A 78 -18.95 2.21 10.72
CA THR A 78 -18.60 2.88 11.99
C THR A 78 -17.49 3.92 11.81
N PHE A 79 -16.61 3.75 10.82
CA PHE A 79 -15.43 4.60 10.55
C PHE A 79 -15.77 5.87 9.76
N SER A 80 -16.84 6.52 9.92
CA SER A 80 -17.42 7.60 9.14
C SER A 80 -16.51 8.84 8.92
N THR A 81 -15.49 8.75 8.05
CA THR A 81 -14.73 9.92 7.59
C THR A 81 -15.63 10.79 6.71
N PRO A 82 -15.86 12.09 7.04
CA PRO A 82 -16.67 12.95 6.23
C PRO A 82 -16.06 13.15 4.83
N GLN A 83 -16.87 13.26 3.82
CA GLN A 83 -16.43 13.47 2.44
C GLN A 83 -17.06 14.76 1.89
N ILE A 84 -16.32 15.52 1.07
CA ILE A 84 -16.87 16.69 0.38
C ILE A 84 -17.73 16.22 -0.80
N SER A 85 -18.87 16.89 -1.03
CA SER A 85 -19.80 16.54 -2.13
C SER A 85 -19.35 17.07 -3.50
N ARG A 86 -18.60 18.14 -3.55
CA ARG A 86 -18.11 18.80 -4.77
C ARG A 86 -16.73 19.42 -4.54
N PRO A 87 -15.93 19.68 -5.57
CA PRO A 87 -14.73 20.48 -5.45
C PRO A 87 -15.03 21.86 -4.86
N LEU A 88 -14.22 22.29 -3.90
CA LEU A 88 -14.32 23.61 -3.27
C LEU A 88 -13.17 24.46 -3.76
N ARG A 89 -13.46 25.62 -4.34
CA ARG A 89 -12.45 26.54 -4.87
C ARG A 89 -12.43 27.81 -4.04
N ASP A 90 -11.22 28.30 -3.76
CA ASP A 90 -10.99 29.56 -3.06
C ASP A 90 -11.70 29.66 -1.70
N VAL A 91 -11.76 28.53 -0.99
CA VAL A 91 -12.39 28.46 0.34
C VAL A 91 -11.36 28.81 1.40
N VAL A 92 -11.74 29.70 2.31
CA VAL A 92 -10.95 30.03 3.50
C VAL A 92 -11.27 29.01 4.58
N ILE A 93 -10.25 28.33 5.07
CA ILE A 93 -10.34 27.41 6.21
C ILE A 93 -9.47 27.91 7.36
N VAL A 94 -9.91 27.62 8.58
CA VAL A 94 -9.14 27.82 9.79
C VAL A 94 -9.02 26.48 10.51
N GLY A 95 -7.79 26.09 10.87
CA GLY A 95 -7.60 24.80 11.51
C GLY A 95 -6.17 24.60 12.03
N ASP A 96 -5.99 23.52 12.77
CA ASP A 96 -4.72 23.19 13.39
C ASP A 96 -3.91 22.24 12.51
N VAL A 97 -2.63 22.52 12.38
CA VAL A 97 -1.68 21.64 11.66
C VAL A 97 -1.46 20.37 12.48
N LYS A 98 -1.95 19.25 11.95
CA LYS A 98 -1.87 17.95 12.62
C LYS A 98 -0.57 17.21 12.29
N ASP A 99 -0.12 17.30 11.03
CA ASP A 99 1.07 16.61 10.55
C ASP A 99 1.65 17.33 9.33
N LEU A 100 2.91 17.07 9.04
CA LEU A 100 3.66 17.60 7.91
C LEU A 100 4.37 16.48 7.17
N ASP A 101 4.46 16.59 5.85
CA ASP A 101 5.20 15.66 5.01
C ASP A 101 5.99 16.47 3.95
N TYR A 102 7.30 16.40 4.03
CA TYR A 102 8.18 17.13 3.14
C TYR A 102 8.43 16.36 1.84
N THR A 103 8.44 17.07 0.73
CA THR A 103 8.84 16.56 -0.59
C THR A 103 9.82 17.53 -1.20
N ASP A 104 10.63 17.10 -2.20
CA ASP A 104 11.69 17.92 -2.82
C ASP A 104 11.27 19.36 -3.14
N ASN A 105 10.03 19.54 -3.64
CA ASN A 105 9.55 20.81 -4.17
C ASN A 105 8.24 21.27 -3.52
N ARG A 106 7.76 20.64 -2.45
CA ARG A 106 6.49 20.98 -1.80
C ARG A 106 6.44 20.46 -0.38
N ALA A 107 5.84 21.24 0.53
CA ALA A 107 5.38 20.75 1.81
C ALA A 107 3.90 20.32 1.69
N ARG A 108 3.55 19.18 2.26
CA ARG A 108 2.17 18.72 2.41
C ARG A 108 1.77 18.91 3.86
N ILE A 109 0.74 19.69 4.07
CA ILE A 109 0.25 20.09 5.38
C ILE A 109 -1.08 19.38 5.61
N PHE A 110 -1.19 18.67 6.73
CA PHE A 110 -2.44 18.06 7.18
C PHE A 110 -3.10 19.00 8.18
N ILE A 111 -4.21 19.63 7.79
CA ILE A 111 -4.94 20.59 8.61
C ILE A 111 -6.21 19.96 9.11
N ARG A 112 -6.44 19.99 10.42
CA ARG A 112 -7.70 19.60 11.05
C ARG A 112 -8.59 20.82 11.14
N VAL A 113 -9.67 20.79 10.41
CA VAL A 113 -10.65 21.86 10.28
C VAL A 113 -11.85 21.59 11.19
N ALA A 114 -12.34 22.61 11.88
CA ALA A 114 -13.49 22.51 12.75
C ALA A 114 -14.79 22.20 11.97
N PRO A 115 -15.81 21.62 12.62
CA PRO A 115 -17.14 21.38 12.00
C PRO A 115 -17.74 22.66 11.44
N GLY A 116 -18.53 22.53 10.34
CA GLY A 116 -19.27 23.62 9.72
C GLY A 116 -18.50 24.44 8.68
N GLN A 117 -17.17 24.32 8.56
CA GLN A 117 -16.41 25.07 7.55
C GLN A 117 -16.44 24.40 6.17
N ILE A 118 -16.24 23.10 6.10
CA ILE A 118 -16.23 22.32 4.85
C ILE A 118 -17.15 21.10 4.89
N THR A 119 -17.39 20.57 6.06
CA THR A 119 -18.31 19.46 6.35
C THR A 119 -18.98 19.67 7.69
N GLU A 120 -20.10 18.99 7.95
CA GLU A 120 -20.82 19.07 9.23
C GLU A 120 -19.99 18.56 10.42
N ARG A 121 -19.03 17.68 10.17
CA ARG A 121 -18.11 17.11 11.17
C ARG A 121 -16.71 17.68 10.99
N ALA A 122 -15.88 17.55 12.03
CA ALA A 122 -14.46 17.88 11.93
C ALA A 122 -13.81 17.08 10.80
N ALA A 123 -13.02 17.76 9.97
CA ALA A 123 -12.43 17.22 8.77
C ALA A 123 -10.90 17.37 8.81
N THR A 124 -10.18 16.41 8.24
CA THR A 124 -8.74 16.56 7.99
C THR A 124 -8.53 16.73 6.49
N VAL A 125 -7.89 17.81 6.09
CA VAL A 125 -7.54 18.07 4.70
C VAL A 125 -6.03 17.99 4.50
N ARG A 126 -5.59 17.43 3.39
CA ARG A 126 -4.18 17.43 2.98
C ARG A 126 -3.99 18.44 1.86
N VAL A 127 -3.25 19.49 2.13
CA VAL A 127 -2.96 20.55 1.17
C VAL A 127 -1.47 20.67 0.92
N SER A 128 -1.10 21.00 -0.31
CA SER A 128 0.29 21.20 -0.71
C SER A 128 0.58 22.67 -0.89
N THR A 129 1.74 23.11 -0.43
CA THR A 129 2.26 24.47 -0.63
C THR A 129 3.63 24.44 -1.27
N SER A 130 4.10 25.58 -1.82
CA SER A 130 5.51 25.74 -2.22
C SER A 130 6.41 25.67 -0.99
N PRO A 131 7.63 25.17 -1.10
CA PRO A 131 8.59 25.13 0.01
C PRO A 131 9.23 26.50 0.27
N ASP A 132 9.07 27.48 -0.63
CA ASP A 132 9.78 28.76 -0.61
C ASP A 132 9.18 29.80 0.36
N GLY A 133 8.50 29.37 1.42
CA GLY A 133 7.91 30.24 2.43
C GLY A 133 8.01 29.68 3.85
N ASP A 134 7.59 30.48 4.83
CA ASP A 134 7.45 30.00 6.21
C ASP A 134 6.45 28.85 6.26
N ILE A 135 6.94 27.62 6.44
CA ILE A 135 6.08 26.44 6.57
C ILE A 135 5.56 26.39 8.02
N PRO A 136 4.23 26.31 8.23
CA PRO A 136 3.68 26.22 9.59
C PRO A 136 4.12 24.91 10.25
N LYS A 137 4.35 24.98 11.57
CA LYS A 137 4.76 23.84 12.38
C LYS A 137 3.58 23.02 12.86
N ILE A 138 3.84 21.78 13.26
CA ILE A 138 2.80 20.91 13.85
C ILE A 138 2.26 21.58 15.13
N GLY A 139 0.94 21.73 15.19
CA GLY A 139 0.23 22.40 16.30
C GLY A 139 -0.06 23.87 16.06
N ASP A 140 0.47 24.49 15.01
CA ASP A 140 0.10 25.85 14.64
C ASP A 140 -1.34 25.92 14.16
N THR A 141 -2.04 27.00 14.53
CA THR A 141 -3.35 27.31 13.95
C THR A 141 -3.15 28.22 12.75
N VAL A 142 -3.64 27.79 11.60
CA VAL A 142 -3.49 28.49 10.32
C VAL A 142 -4.86 28.89 9.74
N ARG A 143 -4.89 30.07 9.11
CA ARG A 143 -5.95 30.48 8.18
C ARG A 143 -5.39 30.33 6.78
N ALA A 144 -6.03 29.51 5.94
CA ALA A 144 -5.53 29.23 4.60
C ALA A 144 -6.64 29.34 3.55
N THR A 145 -6.33 29.98 2.41
CA THR A 145 -7.17 29.94 1.21
C THR A 145 -6.78 28.75 0.37
N VAL A 146 -7.69 27.81 0.19
CA VAL A 146 -7.40 26.51 -0.40
C VAL A 146 -8.34 26.13 -1.52
N ASN A 147 -7.83 25.32 -2.45
CA ASN A 147 -8.64 24.59 -3.40
C ASN A 147 -8.64 23.12 -3.00
N LEU A 148 -9.82 22.58 -2.70
CA LEU A 148 -10.01 21.23 -2.21
C LEU A 148 -10.72 20.36 -3.23
N TYR A 149 -10.20 19.15 -3.40
CA TYR A 149 -10.72 18.14 -4.30
C TYR A 149 -10.97 16.85 -3.53
N ARG A 150 -11.91 16.06 -4.01
CA ARG A 150 -12.10 14.71 -3.51
C ARG A 150 -10.84 13.87 -3.75
N PRO A 151 -10.50 12.96 -2.83
CA PRO A 151 -9.52 11.93 -3.11
C PRO A 151 -9.93 11.11 -4.34
N SER A 152 -9.00 10.91 -5.27
CA SER A 152 -9.27 10.21 -6.54
C SER A 152 -9.60 8.75 -6.31
N PRO A 153 -10.66 8.21 -6.92
CA PRO A 153 -10.94 6.78 -6.90
C PRO A 153 -9.96 6.00 -7.79
N ALA A 154 -10.13 4.66 -7.84
CA ALA A 154 -9.31 3.80 -8.68
C ALA A 154 -9.47 4.14 -10.17
N TYR A 155 -8.38 4.25 -10.91
CA TYR A 155 -8.39 4.54 -12.35
C TYR A 155 -8.46 3.29 -13.25
N GLY A 156 -8.48 2.11 -12.67
CA GLY A 156 -8.59 0.87 -13.40
C GLY A 156 -8.86 -0.33 -12.50
N PRO A 157 -9.16 -1.50 -13.09
CA PRO A 157 -9.40 -2.73 -12.34
C PRO A 157 -8.21 -3.06 -11.44
N ALA A 158 -8.49 -3.31 -10.14
CA ALA A 158 -7.50 -3.60 -9.11
C ALA A 158 -6.34 -2.60 -9.00
N SER A 159 -6.47 -1.39 -9.57
CA SER A 159 -5.52 -0.30 -9.32
C SER A 159 -5.73 0.29 -7.92
N PHE A 160 -4.75 1.07 -7.47
CA PHE A 160 -4.80 1.69 -6.16
C PHE A 160 -5.98 2.67 -6.06
N ASP A 161 -6.86 2.43 -5.10
CA ASP A 161 -8.01 3.28 -4.78
C ASP A 161 -7.59 4.28 -3.68
N TYR A 162 -7.21 5.50 -4.11
CA TYR A 162 -6.76 6.54 -3.20
C TYR A 162 -7.92 7.08 -2.35
N ALA A 163 -9.16 7.10 -2.87
CA ALA A 163 -10.33 7.50 -2.09
C ALA A 163 -10.58 6.56 -0.92
N ARG A 164 -10.51 5.25 -1.15
CA ARG A 164 -10.60 4.24 -0.10
C ARG A 164 -9.48 4.40 0.93
N TRP A 165 -8.24 4.54 0.47
CA TRP A 165 -7.11 4.76 1.36
C TRP A 165 -7.29 6.01 2.22
N SER A 166 -7.71 7.12 1.62
CA SER A 166 -7.97 8.40 2.31
C SER A 166 -9.07 8.26 3.36
N TYR A 167 -10.17 7.59 3.03
CA TYR A 167 -11.27 7.34 3.95
C TYR A 167 -10.82 6.65 5.23
N PHE A 168 -10.08 5.53 5.11
CA PHE A 168 -9.59 4.77 6.28
C PHE A 168 -8.39 5.42 7.00
N ASN A 169 -7.82 6.47 6.45
CA ASN A 169 -6.81 7.32 7.12
C ASN A 169 -7.38 8.65 7.63
N GLY A 170 -8.72 8.81 7.63
CA GLY A 170 -9.39 9.99 8.14
C GLY A 170 -9.18 11.26 7.31
N LEU A 171 -8.85 11.11 6.02
CA LEU A 171 -8.59 12.23 5.12
C LEU A 171 -9.84 12.55 4.29
N THR A 172 -10.38 13.74 4.49
CA THR A 172 -11.61 14.22 3.86
C THR A 172 -11.41 14.74 2.45
N ALA A 173 -10.37 15.53 2.24
CA ALA A 173 -10.08 16.18 0.97
C ALA A 173 -8.58 16.37 0.76
N THR A 174 -8.21 16.57 -0.52
CA THR A 174 -6.84 16.92 -0.91
C THR A 174 -6.85 18.18 -1.75
N GLY A 175 -5.76 18.95 -1.71
CA GLY A 175 -5.72 20.17 -2.48
C GLY A 175 -4.41 20.90 -2.45
N TYR A 176 -4.46 22.18 -2.74
CA TYR A 176 -3.31 23.08 -2.65
C TYR A 176 -3.71 24.41 -2.00
N ILE A 177 -2.74 24.99 -1.33
CA ILE A 177 -2.83 26.29 -0.70
C ILE A 177 -2.48 27.35 -1.73
N LYS A 178 -3.30 28.42 -1.81
CA LYS A 178 -2.99 29.64 -2.56
C LYS A 178 -2.24 30.62 -1.68
N ASP A 179 -2.76 30.81 -0.46
CA ASP A 179 -2.22 31.71 0.54
C ASP A 179 -2.56 31.22 1.93
N PHE A 180 -1.72 31.50 2.93
CA PHE A 180 -2.00 31.17 4.31
C PHE A 180 -1.35 32.16 5.28
N GLN A 181 -1.94 32.25 6.46
CA GLN A 181 -1.50 33.05 7.59
C GLN A 181 -1.44 32.18 8.84
N ILE A 182 -0.33 32.24 9.58
CA ILE A 182 -0.24 31.61 10.89
C ILE A 182 -0.91 32.54 11.92
N LEU A 183 -1.99 32.07 12.53
CA LEU A 183 -2.75 32.83 13.51
C LEU A 183 -2.18 32.68 14.91
N ALA A 184 -1.70 31.47 15.25
CA ALA A 184 -1.15 31.18 16.56
C ALA A 184 -0.13 30.03 16.47
N HIS A 185 0.95 30.16 17.23
CA HIS A 185 1.94 29.10 17.45
C HIS A 185 1.61 28.34 18.75
N ASN A 186 0.65 27.41 18.69
CA ASN A 186 0.20 26.65 19.86
C ASN A 186 1.18 25.53 20.24
N GLY A 187 2.09 25.19 19.32
CA GLY A 187 3.05 24.10 19.47
C GLY A 187 2.36 22.74 19.57
N GLY A 188 2.83 21.78 18.80
CA GLY A 188 2.38 20.40 18.88
C GLY A 188 2.72 19.73 20.21
N GLY A 189 2.26 18.50 20.41
CA GLY A 189 2.66 17.68 21.56
C GLY A 189 4.18 17.51 21.66
N ASN A 190 4.67 17.09 22.82
CA ASN A 190 6.12 17.00 23.10
C ASN A 190 6.92 16.22 22.02
N ILE A 191 6.34 15.19 21.44
CA ILE A 191 6.99 14.40 20.38
C ILE A 191 7.06 15.18 19.06
N ALA A 192 6.01 15.94 18.71
CA ALA A 192 6.04 16.80 17.52
C ALA A 192 7.12 17.88 17.66
N LYS A 193 7.19 18.54 18.82
CA LYS A 193 8.26 19.51 19.13
C LYS A 193 9.65 18.89 19.03
N LEU A 194 9.81 17.65 19.52
CA LEU A 194 11.07 16.92 19.41
C LEU A 194 11.42 16.61 17.94
N ARG A 195 10.45 16.19 17.13
CA ARG A 195 10.67 15.95 15.69
C ARG A 195 11.10 17.22 14.97
N ASP A 196 10.41 18.34 15.20
CA ASP A 196 10.75 19.64 14.61
C ASP A 196 12.13 20.11 15.06
N TYR A 197 12.45 19.93 16.34
CA TYR A 197 13.76 20.25 16.88
C TYR A 197 14.88 19.40 16.25
N LEU A 198 14.68 18.10 16.16
CA LEU A 198 15.64 17.19 15.51
C LEU A 198 15.79 17.52 14.01
N HIS A 199 14.70 17.79 13.30
CA HIS A 199 14.72 18.20 11.90
C HIS A 199 15.57 19.46 11.71
N SER A 200 15.30 20.51 12.50
CA SER A 200 16.03 21.79 12.40
C SER A 200 17.52 21.67 12.76
N ARG A 201 17.86 20.75 13.68
CA ARG A 201 19.26 20.52 14.09
C ARG A 201 20.02 19.60 13.16
N ALA A 202 19.41 18.51 12.72
CA ALA A 202 20.05 17.52 11.85
C ALA A 202 20.22 18.05 10.44
N ASN A 203 19.24 18.79 9.92
CA ASN A 203 19.19 19.33 8.55
C ASN A 203 19.67 18.29 7.50
N SER A 204 19.17 17.06 7.62
CA SER A 204 19.58 15.92 6.81
C SER A 204 18.36 15.13 6.35
N PHE A 205 18.20 14.96 5.05
CA PHE A 205 17.11 14.15 4.50
C PHE A 205 17.21 12.67 4.92
N LEU A 206 18.40 12.16 5.21
CA LEU A 206 18.58 10.82 5.77
C LEU A 206 18.02 10.74 7.20
N GLY A 207 18.29 11.73 8.04
CA GLY A 207 17.70 11.83 9.39
C GLY A 207 16.18 11.94 9.34
N ASP A 208 15.67 12.79 8.45
CA ASP A 208 14.25 12.99 8.22
C ASP A 208 13.55 11.69 7.81
N SER A 209 14.13 10.97 6.87
CA SER A 209 13.54 9.78 6.31
C SER A 209 13.67 8.55 7.24
N LEU A 210 14.86 8.30 7.79
CA LEU A 210 15.18 7.05 8.49
C LEU A 210 14.91 7.11 10.01
N VAL A 211 14.91 8.33 10.61
CA VAL A 211 14.66 8.50 12.05
C VAL A 211 13.27 9.10 12.29
N MET A 212 12.93 10.18 11.59
CA MET A 212 11.68 10.92 11.81
C MET A 212 10.51 10.44 10.93
N GLY A 213 10.78 9.58 9.93
CA GLY A 213 9.74 8.94 9.11
C GLY A 213 9.13 9.83 8.03
N TYR A 214 9.77 10.94 7.66
CA TYR A 214 9.36 11.77 6.53
C TYR A 214 9.70 11.07 5.21
N LYS A 215 8.83 10.17 4.76
CA LYS A 215 9.06 9.27 3.60
C LYS A 215 9.41 9.99 2.31
N ASN A 216 8.93 11.21 2.16
CA ASN A 216 9.11 12.00 0.95
C ASN A 216 10.30 12.96 1.01
N ALA A 217 11.09 12.96 2.09
CA ALA A 217 12.32 13.73 2.21
C ALA A 217 13.42 13.25 1.23
N VAL A 218 13.37 11.98 0.82
CA VAL A 218 14.31 11.44 -0.18
C VAL A 218 13.98 11.98 -1.57
N PRO A 219 14.96 12.50 -2.33
CA PRO A 219 14.78 12.98 -3.70
C PRO A 219 14.07 11.94 -4.59
N ARG A 220 13.17 12.42 -5.48
CA ARG A 220 12.36 11.52 -6.33
C ARG A 220 13.21 10.67 -7.26
N ASP A 221 14.26 11.26 -7.82
CA ASP A 221 15.15 10.58 -8.75
C ASP A 221 15.89 9.45 -8.03
N ASP A 222 16.43 9.72 -6.85
CA ASP A 222 17.07 8.70 -6.00
C ASP A 222 16.09 7.59 -5.64
N ARG A 223 14.87 7.94 -5.23
CA ARG A 223 13.83 6.96 -4.90
C ARG A 223 13.50 6.05 -6.08
N SER A 224 13.49 6.60 -7.31
CA SER A 224 13.28 5.82 -8.52
C SER A 224 14.38 4.78 -8.73
N VAL A 225 15.64 5.16 -8.51
CA VAL A 225 16.82 4.26 -8.57
C VAL A 225 16.71 3.15 -7.51
N TRP A 226 16.41 3.50 -6.25
CA TRP A 226 16.27 2.54 -5.17
C TRP A 226 15.12 1.55 -5.40
N THR A 227 14.02 2.01 -5.98
CA THR A 227 12.90 1.15 -6.37
C THR A 227 13.28 0.20 -7.51
N ALA A 228 13.98 0.72 -8.52
CA ALA A 228 14.42 -0.05 -9.68
C ALA A 228 15.45 -1.13 -9.32
N VAL A 229 16.32 -0.89 -8.32
CA VAL A 229 17.26 -1.89 -7.80
C VAL A 229 16.63 -2.86 -6.77
N GLY A 230 15.33 -2.67 -6.42
CA GLY A 230 14.57 -3.58 -5.56
C GLY A 230 14.67 -3.32 -4.05
N ILE A 231 15.34 -2.27 -3.62
CA ILE A 231 15.45 -1.91 -2.19
C ILE A 231 14.72 -0.61 -1.82
N GLY A 232 13.75 -0.19 -2.63
CA GLY A 232 12.92 0.98 -2.34
C GLY A 232 12.16 0.93 -1.00
N HIS A 233 11.98 -0.26 -0.43
CA HIS A 233 11.38 -0.46 0.89
C HIS A 233 12.22 0.10 2.06
N VAL A 234 13.49 0.39 1.85
CA VAL A 234 14.38 1.02 2.84
C VAL A 234 13.96 2.45 3.17
N TRP A 235 13.30 3.17 2.26
CA TRP A 235 12.85 4.56 2.47
C TRP A 235 11.51 4.71 3.19
N SER A 236 10.86 3.62 3.50
CA SER A 236 9.75 3.59 4.44
C SER A 236 10.21 2.88 5.69
N ILE A 237 10.06 3.49 6.86
CA ILE A 237 10.41 2.81 8.11
C ILE A 237 9.66 1.49 8.15
N SER A 238 10.42 0.40 8.03
CA SER A 238 9.92 -0.96 7.79
C SER A 238 10.28 -1.89 8.94
N GLY A 239 9.83 -3.13 8.85
CA GLY A 239 10.24 -4.19 9.77
C GLY A 239 11.75 -4.34 9.90
N PHE A 240 12.50 -4.06 8.83
CA PHE A 240 13.97 -4.07 8.85
C PHE A 240 14.54 -3.03 9.82
N HIS A 241 14.09 -1.77 9.76
CA HIS A 241 14.52 -0.70 10.66
C HIS A 241 14.15 -1.00 12.11
N VAL A 242 12.91 -1.43 12.34
CA VAL A 242 12.42 -1.82 13.67
C VAL A 242 13.24 -2.96 14.25
N THR A 243 13.60 -3.95 13.43
CA THR A 243 14.44 -5.08 13.86
C THR A 243 15.85 -4.63 14.19
N LEU A 244 16.46 -3.74 13.40
CA LEU A 244 17.79 -3.19 13.69
C LEU A 244 17.79 -2.39 14.99
N VAL A 245 16.88 -1.40 15.10
CA VAL A 245 16.81 -0.54 16.29
C VAL A 245 16.52 -1.37 17.55
N SER A 246 15.55 -2.30 17.48
CA SER A 246 15.23 -3.15 18.61
C SER A 246 16.38 -4.09 18.97
N GLY A 247 17.09 -4.62 17.99
CA GLY A 247 18.27 -5.46 18.18
C GLY A 247 19.42 -4.71 18.85
N TRP A 248 19.71 -3.49 18.41
CA TRP A 248 20.74 -2.65 19.04
C TRP A 248 20.36 -2.24 20.45
N LEU A 249 19.13 -1.78 20.68
CA LEU A 249 18.64 -1.45 22.02
C LEU A 249 18.74 -2.67 22.95
N PHE A 250 18.29 -3.83 22.47
CA PHE A 250 18.39 -5.07 23.24
C PHE A 250 19.85 -5.40 23.57
N ALA A 251 20.75 -5.32 22.59
CA ALA A 251 22.17 -5.62 22.82
C ALA A 251 22.82 -4.67 23.83
N ILE A 252 22.55 -3.37 23.69
CA ILE A 252 23.06 -2.34 24.62
C ILE A 252 22.58 -2.62 26.06
N PHE A 253 21.26 -2.76 26.24
CA PHE A 253 20.70 -3.01 27.57
C PHE A 253 21.10 -4.37 28.12
N PHE A 254 21.23 -5.40 27.26
CA PHE A 254 21.69 -6.71 27.68
C PHE A 254 23.14 -6.65 28.20
N CYS A 255 24.04 -5.94 27.52
CA CYS A 255 25.40 -5.70 28.00
C CYS A 255 25.43 -4.95 29.32
N ILE A 256 24.64 -3.86 29.44
CA ILE A 256 24.54 -3.08 30.69
C ILE A 256 24.04 -3.97 31.84
N PHE A 257 22.90 -4.64 31.67
CA PHE A 257 22.33 -5.47 32.76
C PHE A 257 23.15 -6.69 33.10
N ARG A 258 23.92 -7.24 32.15
CA ARG A 258 24.86 -8.32 32.42
C ARG A 258 25.97 -7.92 33.39
N LEU A 259 26.36 -6.64 33.41
CA LEU A 259 27.40 -6.11 34.31
C LEU A 259 26.84 -5.78 35.70
N VAL A 260 25.51 -5.69 35.87
CA VAL A 260 24.88 -5.33 37.14
C VAL A 260 24.55 -6.59 37.94
N ALA A 261 25.46 -7.03 38.80
CA ALA A 261 25.34 -8.24 39.60
C ALA A 261 24.04 -8.37 40.44
N PRO A 262 23.49 -7.32 41.08
CA PRO A 262 22.23 -7.41 41.82
C PRO A 262 21.04 -7.83 40.95
N ILE A 263 21.01 -7.41 39.67
CA ILE A 263 19.94 -7.76 38.71
C ILE A 263 20.10 -9.19 38.25
N THR A 264 21.31 -9.59 37.85
CA THR A 264 21.57 -10.95 37.30
C THR A 264 21.39 -12.05 38.34
N ARG A 265 21.52 -11.74 39.63
CA ARG A 265 21.21 -12.67 40.73
C ARG A 265 19.71 -12.94 40.92
N ARG A 266 18.86 -11.96 40.57
CA ARG A 266 17.39 -12.05 40.76
C ARG A 266 16.66 -12.57 39.53
N MET A 267 17.12 -12.17 38.34
CA MET A 267 16.49 -12.55 37.07
C MET A 267 17.50 -12.58 35.91
N PRO A 268 17.26 -13.37 34.85
CA PRO A 268 18.10 -13.35 33.66
C PRO A 268 18.16 -11.96 33.02
N ALA A 269 19.38 -11.46 32.70
CA ALA A 269 19.58 -10.13 32.12
C ALA A 269 18.79 -9.87 30.84
N ARG A 270 18.39 -10.93 30.13
CA ARG A 270 17.56 -10.86 28.92
C ARG A 270 16.18 -10.23 29.18
N ILE A 271 15.58 -10.45 30.36
CA ILE A 271 14.22 -9.95 30.67
C ILE A 271 14.22 -8.41 30.80
N PRO A 272 15.00 -7.78 31.70
CA PRO A 272 15.03 -6.34 31.80
C PRO A 272 15.54 -5.68 30.50
N ALA A 273 16.52 -6.29 29.81
CA ALA A 273 16.98 -5.82 28.51
C ALA A 273 15.85 -5.79 27.45
N THR A 274 15.03 -6.83 27.41
CA THR A 274 13.87 -6.88 26.50
C THR A 274 12.85 -5.79 26.84
N ILE A 275 12.55 -5.55 28.10
CA ILE A 275 11.60 -4.52 28.56
C ILE A 275 12.11 -3.12 28.15
N CYS A 276 13.38 -2.81 28.42
CA CYS A 276 13.98 -1.53 28.05
C CYS A 276 14.03 -1.35 26.53
N ALA A 277 14.37 -2.39 25.77
CA ALA A 277 14.34 -2.36 24.30
C ALA A 277 12.92 -2.12 23.77
N TRP A 278 11.91 -2.72 24.41
CA TRP A 278 10.50 -2.53 24.02
C TRP A 278 10.03 -1.09 24.25
N VAL A 279 10.37 -0.50 25.42
CA VAL A 279 10.09 0.91 25.72
C VAL A 279 10.81 1.84 24.73
N GLY A 280 12.08 1.59 24.45
CA GLY A 280 12.84 2.35 23.45
C GLY A 280 12.24 2.22 22.03
N LEU A 281 11.75 1.03 21.66
CA LEU A 281 11.08 0.82 20.40
C LEU A 281 9.71 1.52 20.33
N LEU A 282 8.98 1.59 21.44
CA LEU A 282 7.73 2.36 21.54
C LEU A 282 8.01 3.86 21.34
N PHE A 283 9.10 4.37 21.95
CA PHE A 283 9.52 5.74 21.71
C PHE A 283 9.88 6.00 20.24
N TYR A 284 10.61 5.06 19.59
CA TYR A 284 10.93 5.15 18.17
C TYR A 284 9.68 5.11 17.28
N LEU A 285 8.66 4.32 17.64
CA LEU A 285 7.37 4.32 16.94
C LEU A 285 6.73 5.71 16.91
N PHE A 286 6.69 6.40 18.06
CA PHE A 286 6.13 7.74 18.13
C PHE A 286 7.02 8.78 17.42
N LEU A 287 8.34 8.67 17.57
CA LEU A 287 9.29 9.56 16.91
C LEU A 287 9.20 9.45 15.39
N SER A 288 8.97 8.26 14.86
CA SER A 288 8.79 8.00 13.42
C SER A 288 7.41 8.36 12.86
N GLY A 289 6.52 8.97 13.65
CA GLY A 289 5.21 9.44 13.22
C GLY A 289 4.11 8.39 13.19
N CYS A 290 4.28 7.23 13.85
CA CYS A 290 3.27 6.16 13.97
C CYS A 290 2.72 5.68 12.62
N ASP A 291 3.54 5.69 11.57
CA ASP A 291 3.09 5.22 10.28
C ASP A 291 2.63 3.75 10.33
N VAL A 292 1.68 3.39 9.47
CA VAL A 292 1.09 2.04 9.42
C VAL A 292 2.15 0.95 9.27
N ALA A 293 3.20 1.19 8.49
CA ALA A 293 4.30 0.23 8.32
C ALA A 293 5.09 0.02 9.62
N THR A 294 5.44 1.12 10.29
CA THR A 294 6.16 1.10 11.58
C THR A 294 5.32 0.49 12.68
N MET A 295 4.01 0.82 12.73
CA MET A 295 3.09 0.24 13.72
C MET A 295 2.97 -1.28 13.58
N ARG A 296 2.86 -1.81 12.35
CA ARG A 296 2.87 -3.26 12.12
C ARG A 296 4.16 -3.92 12.61
N ALA A 297 5.29 -3.32 12.25
CA ALA A 297 6.59 -3.83 12.65
C ALA A 297 6.78 -3.81 14.17
N PHE A 298 6.30 -2.74 14.83
CA PHE A 298 6.26 -2.63 16.29
C PHE A 298 5.39 -3.73 16.93
N LEU A 299 4.19 -3.98 16.40
CA LEU A 299 3.30 -5.04 16.92
C LEU A 299 3.95 -6.42 16.77
N MET A 300 4.59 -6.70 15.63
CA MET A 300 5.32 -7.95 15.42
C MET A 300 6.50 -8.10 16.39
N ALA A 301 7.29 -7.04 16.57
CA ALA A 301 8.41 -7.03 17.54
C ALA A 301 7.89 -7.20 18.98
N SER A 302 6.75 -6.60 19.32
CA SER A 302 6.11 -6.72 20.63
C SER A 302 5.72 -8.17 20.94
N LEU A 303 5.21 -8.91 19.96
CA LEU A 303 4.93 -10.33 20.12
C LEU A 303 6.20 -11.17 20.32
N VAL A 304 7.28 -10.84 19.60
CA VAL A 304 8.59 -11.46 19.80
C VAL A 304 9.10 -11.17 21.21
N PHE A 305 9.06 -9.94 21.67
CA PHE A 305 9.49 -9.55 23.02
C PHE A 305 8.64 -10.22 24.11
N THR A 306 7.33 -10.28 23.94
CA THR A 306 6.45 -11.01 24.83
C THR A 306 6.84 -12.50 24.90
N ALA A 307 7.11 -13.14 23.76
CA ALA A 307 7.56 -14.53 23.72
C ALA A 307 8.90 -14.74 24.45
N ILE A 308 9.86 -13.81 24.27
CA ILE A 308 11.15 -13.87 25.00
C ILE A 308 10.94 -13.76 26.51
N ILE A 309 10.10 -12.83 26.97
CA ILE A 309 9.80 -12.66 28.40
C ILE A 309 9.12 -13.91 28.96
N MET A 310 8.19 -14.52 28.20
CA MET A 310 7.49 -15.74 28.59
C MET A 310 8.32 -17.01 28.42
N GLY A 311 9.56 -16.94 27.91
CA GLY A 311 10.41 -18.11 27.66
C GLY A 311 9.88 -19.03 26.56
N ARG A 312 9.10 -18.49 25.60
CA ARG A 312 8.54 -19.24 24.46
C ARG A 312 9.31 -18.98 23.17
N ASP A 313 9.12 -19.85 22.18
CA ASP A 313 9.69 -19.65 20.85
C ASP A 313 9.14 -18.36 20.23
N ALA A 314 10.05 -17.40 20.00
CA ALA A 314 9.71 -16.09 19.50
C ALA A 314 9.31 -16.11 18.01
N ILE A 315 9.92 -17.01 17.20
CA ILE A 315 9.71 -17.09 15.75
C ILE A 315 8.91 -18.35 15.43
N SER A 316 7.60 -18.22 15.29
CA SER A 316 6.72 -19.32 14.91
C SER A 316 5.58 -18.85 13.99
N LEU A 317 5.04 -19.75 13.18
CA LEU A 317 3.86 -19.46 12.35
C LEU A 317 2.67 -19.00 13.18
N ARG A 318 2.51 -19.51 14.41
CA ARG A 318 1.44 -19.09 15.32
C ARG A 318 1.56 -17.61 15.71
N ASN A 319 2.79 -17.15 16.00
CA ASN A 319 3.03 -15.74 16.35
C ASN A 319 2.78 -14.82 15.15
N VAL A 320 3.14 -15.23 13.93
CA VAL A 320 2.85 -14.48 12.71
C VAL A 320 1.33 -14.39 12.48
N CYS A 321 0.60 -15.49 12.67
CA CYS A 321 -0.86 -15.52 12.58
C CYS A 321 -1.52 -14.64 13.66
N MET A 322 -0.99 -14.64 14.89
CA MET A 322 -1.47 -13.77 15.97
C MET A 322 -1.25 -12.30 15.60
N ALA A 323 -0.08 -11.92 15.09
CA ALA A 323 0.17 -10.57 14.61
C ALA A 323 -0.81 -10.15 13.52
N MET A 324 -1.06 -11.05 12.56
CA MET A 324 -2.01 -10.81 11.48
C MET A 324 -3.43 -10.58 12.00
N LEU A 325 -3.86 -11.36 13.00
CA LEU A 325 -5.17 -11.20 13.65
C LEU A 325 -5.28 -9.86 14.39
N VAL A 326 -4.28 -9.50 15.20
CA VAL A 326 -4.29 -8.24 15.95
C VAL A 326 -4.38 -7.05 14.99
N ILE A 327 -3.59 -7.04 13.93
CA ILE A 327 -3.60 -5.97 12.93
C ILE A 327 -4.95 -5.93 12.18
N PHE A 328 -5.51 -7.10 11.86
CA PHE A 328 -6.83 -7.21 11.24
C PHE A 328 -7.94 -6.64 12.14
N CYS A 329 -7.90 -6.94 13.44
CA CYS A 329 -8.85 -6.40 14.41
C CYS A 329 -8.74 -4.88 14.61
N ILE A 330 -7.53 -4.31 14.48
CA ILE A 330 -7.33 -2.86 14.55
C ILE A 330 -7.96 -2.17 13.34
N ASN A 331 -7.69 -2.67 12.14
CA ASN A 331 -8.26 -2.11 10.90
C ASN A 331 -8.29 -3.18 9.80
N PRO A 332 -9.46 -3.73 9.46
CA PRO A 332 -9.59 -4.77 8.44
C PRO A 332 -9.21 -4.30 7.03
N HIS A 333 -9.22 -2.98 6.77
CA HIS A 333 -8.79 -2.42 5.49
C HIS A 333 -7.29 -2.65 5.21
N TYR A 334 -6.47 -2.86 6.24
CA TYR A 334 -5.04 -3.11 6.04
C TYR A 334 -4.74 -4.33 5.16
N VAL A 335 -5.63 -5.32 5.10
CA VAL A 335 -5.46 -6.49 4.22
C VAL A 335 -5.35 -6.12 2.73
N MET A 336 -5.89 -4.97 2.34
CA MET A 336 -5.83 -4.44 0.97
C MET A 336 -4.57 -3.61 0.68
N GLN A 337 -3.79 -3.29 1.69
CA GLN A 337 -2.59 -2.45 1.53
C GLN A 337 -1.38 -3.29 1.12
N ALA A 338 -0.62 -2.79 0.14
CA ALA A 338 0.62 -3.41 -0.33
C ALA A 338 1.58 -3.76 0.83
N GLY A 339 1.78 -2.83 1.75
CA GLY A 339 2.67 -3.04 2.89
C GLY A 339 2.25 -4.22 3.78
N PHE A 340 0.96 -4.44 4.03
CA PHE A 340 0.47 -5.59 4.78
C PHE A 340 0.78 -6.89 4.04
N GLN A 341 0.39 -6.97 2.78
CA GLN A 341 0.54 -8.16 1.96
C GLN A 341 2.01 -8.55 1.78
N LEU A 342 2.87 -7.58 1.45
CA LEU A 342 4.32 -7.81 1.29
C LEU A 342 4.99 -8.26 2.59
N SER A 343 4.68 -7.61 3.72
CA SER A 343 5.28 -7.98 5.01
C SER A 343 4.90 -9.39 5.44
N PHE A 344 3.61 -9.73 5.38
CA PHE A 344 3.18 -11.07 5.78
C PHE A 344 3.64 -12.15 4.81
N ALA A 345 3.62 -11.89 3.49
CA ALA A 345 4.14 -12.82 2.50
C ALA A 345 5.63 -13.15 2.76
N ALA A 346 6.46 -12.12 2.96
CA ALA A 346 7.88 -12.31 3.26
C ALA A 346 8.08 -13.13 4.55
N ILE A 347 7.41 -12.76 5.65
CA ILE A 347 7.59 -13.42 6.94
C ILE A 347 7.09 -14.86 6.91
N PHE A 348 5.92 -15.13 6.32
CA PHE A 348 5.42 -16.50 6.15
C PHE A 348 6.41 -17.36 5.34
N GLY A 349 6.96 -16.81 4.24
CA GLY A 349 7.98 -17.49 3.45
C GLY A 349 9.25 -17.79 4.25
N LEU A 350 9.76 -16.83 5.00
CA LEU A 350 10.97 -16.98 5.80
C LEU A 350 10.78 -17.97 6.97
N VAL A 351 9.67 -17.87 7.71
CA VAL A 351 9.38 -18.80 8.82
C VAL A 351 9.15 -20.21 8.29
N TRP A 352 8.51 -20.37 7.13
CA TRP A 352 8.37 -21.66 6.47
C TRP A 352 9.73 -22.21 6.04
N PHE A 353 10.54 -21.42 5.35
CA PHE A 353 11.84 -21.89 4.82
C PHE A 353 12.79 -22.29 5.94
N TRP A 354 13.04 -21.41 6.90
CA TRP A 354 13.99 -21.68 8.00
C TRP A 354 13.42 -22.62 9.07
N GLY A 355 12.10 -22.63 9.30
CA GLY A 355 11.44 -23.46 10.31
C GLY A 355 11.06 -24.85 9.80
N VAL A 356 10.62 -24.99 8.55
CA VAL A 356 10.06 -26.24 7.99
C VAL A 356 11.04 -26.90 7.04
N VAL A 357 11.60 -26.16 6.06
CA VAL A 357 12.55 -26.73 5.09
C VAL A 357 13.88 -27.03 5.77
N ARG A 358 14.35 -26.14 6.62
CA ARG A 358 15.60 -26.28 7.41
C ARG A 358 16.78 -26.73 6.53
N PRO A 359 17.19 -25.91 5.55
CA PRO A 359 18.26 -26.29 4.64
C PRO A 359 19.58 -26.50 5.39
N ARG A 360 20.41 -27.42 4.91
CA ARG A 360 21.75 -27.57 5.41
C ARG A 360 22.59 -26.35 5.09
N THR A 361 23.15 -25.71 6.10
CA THR A 361 24.02 -24.54 5.93
C THR A 361 25.48 -24.96 5.85
N PRO A 362 26.33 -24.27 5.05
CA PRO A 362 27.76 -24.50 5.02
C PRO A 362 28.40 -24.33 6.41
N GLU A 363 29.46 -25.05 6.68
CA GLU A 363 30.21 -24.97 7.95
C GLU A 363 31.09 -23.71 8.00
N ASN A 364 31.66 -23.31 6.87
CA ASN A 364 32.48 -22.11 6.77
C ASN A 364 31.61 -20.85 7.06
N LYS A 365 32.10 -20.02 7.99
CA LYS A 365 31.37 -18.84 8.48
C LYS A 365 30.99 -17.86 7.37
N ILE A 366 31.90 -17.60 6.42
CA ILE A 366 31.66 -16.67 5.29
C ILE A 366 30.64 -17.26 4.33
N LEU A 367 30.82 -18.53 3.93
CA LEU A 367 29.87 -19.21 3.05
C LEU A 367 28.51 -19.37 3.72
N LYS A 368 28.44 -19.60 5.02
CA LYS A 368 27.20 -19.64 5.79
C LYS A 368 26.49 -18.30 5.78
N PHE A 369 27.21 -17.21 5.99
CA PHE A 369 26.66 -15.85 5.92
C PHE A 369 26.09 -15.55 4.52
N LEU A 370 26.89 -15.78 3.47
CA LEU A 370 26.48 -15.57 2.08
C LEU A 370 25.27 -16.44 1.71
N PHE A 371 25.29 -17.72 2.06
CA PHE A 371 24.18 -18.63 1.82
C PHE A 371 22.90 -18.16 2.53
N THR A 372 23.02 -17.80 3.82
CA THR A 372 21.87 -17.36 4.62
C THR A 372 21.28 -16.06 4.07
N ALA A 373 22.11 -15.07 3.74
CA ALA A 373 21.69 -13.80 3.18
C ALA A 373 21.01 -14.00 1.81
N THR A 374 21.63 -14.80 0.93
CA THR A 374 21.09 -15.09 -0.40
C THR A 374 19.76 -15.83 -0.32
N MET A 375 19.65 -16.88 0.50
CA MET A 375 18.42 -17.66 0.64
C MET A 375 17.31 -16.84 1.30
N THR A 376 17.62 -16.04 2.30
CA THR A 376 16.66 -15.12 2.92
C THR A 376 16.11 -14.13 1.90
N SER A 377 16.98 -13.50 1.12
CA SER A 377 16.56 -12.56 0.08
C SER A 377 15.77 -13.25 -1.04
N LEU A 378 16.19 -14.42 -1.50
CA LEU A 378 15.51 -15.18 -2.55
C LEU A 378 14.10 -15.61 -2.11
N VAL A 379 13.97 -16.18 -0.92
CA VAL A 379 12.67 -16.62 -0.38
C VAL A 379 11.73 -15.43 -0.21
N ALA A 380 12.22 -14.34 0.37
CA ALA A 380 11.42 -13.12 0.51
C ALA A 380 10.96 -12.61 -0.86
N THR A 381 11.87 -12.55 -1.86
CA THR A 381 11.57 -12.12 -3.22
C THR A 381 10.50 -13.00 -3.87
N VAL A 382 10.64 -14.33 -3.79
CA VAL A 382 9.67 -15.27 -4.39
C VAL A 382 8.27 -15.11 -3.78
N PHE A 383 8.18 -15.05 -2.44
CA PHE A 383 6.89 -14.92 -1.76
C PHE A 383 6.25 -13.54 -1.96
N THR A 384 7.04 -12.48 -2.14
CA THR A 384 6.52 -11.13 -2.36
C THR A 384 6.27 -10.80 -3.83
N ALA A 385 6.88 -11.52 -4.78
CA ALA A 385 6.79 -11.22 -6.21
C ALA A 385 5.36 -11.01 -6.76
N PRO A 386 4.36 -11.87 -6.47
CA PRO A 386 3.01 -11.65 -6.97
C PRO A 386 2.40 -10.34 -6.48
N PHE A 387 2.67 -9.96 -5.23
CA PHE A 387 2.18 -8.72 -4.64
C PHE A 387 2.93 -7.49 -5.17
N VAL A 388 4.26 -7.60 -5.38
CA VAL A 388 5.06 -6.53 -6.01
C VAL A 388 4.51 -6.23 -7.40
N ILE A 389 4.28 -7.25 -8.22
CA ILE A 389 3.73 -7.09 -9.57
C ILE A 389 2.32 -6.52 -9.52
N ALA A 390 1.47 -7.01 -8.62
CA ALA A 390 0.07 -6.57 -8.50
C ALA A 390 -0.06 -5.09 -8.09
N HIS A 391 0.84 -4.59 -7.22
CA HIS A 391 0.76 -3.22 -6.71
C HIS A 391 1.62 -2.20 -7.45
N PHE A 392 2.77 -2.62 -7.99
CA PHE A 392 3.74 -1.70 -8.60
C PHE A 392 3.90 -1.90 -10.12
N TYR A 393 3.29 -2.93 -10.71
CA TYR A 393 3.33 -3.23 -12.14
C TYR A 393 4.75 -3.37 -12.73
N SER A 394 5.71 -3.62 -11.86
CA SER A 394 7.12 -3.77 -12.21
C SER A 394 7.78 -4.78 -11.30
N PHE A 395 8.82 -5.43 -11.80
CA PHE A 395 9.60 -6.37 -11.02
C PHE A 395 11.10 -6.09 -11.19
N PRO A 396 11.85 -5.82 -10.09
CA PRO A 396 13.28 -5.57 -10.14
C PRO A 396 14.03 -6.89 -10.24
N LEU A 397 14.58 -7.21 -11.42
CA LEU A 397 15.31 -8.48 -11.62
C LEU A 397 16.59 -8.55 -10.78
N TYR A 398 17.26 -7.41 -10.59
CA TYR A 398 18.48 -7.35 -9.79
C TYR A 398 18.24 -7.09 -8.30
N GLY A 399 16.99 -7.25 -7.82
CA GLY A 399 16.63 -7.07 -6.41
C GLY A 399 17.42 -7.97 -5.45
N LEU A 400 17.79 -9.18 -5.89
CA LEU A 400 18.66 -10.06 -5.12
C LEU A 400 20.06 -9.46 -4.93
N ILE A 401 20.64 -8.89 -5.99
CA ILE A 401 21.94 -8.22 -5.96
C ILE A 401 21.87 -6.97 -5.09
N GLY A 402 20.82 -6.15 -5.28
CA GLY A 402 20.56 -4.99 -4.44
C GLY A 402 20.50 -5.31 -2.96
N ASN A 403 19.74 -6.33 -2.58
CA ASN A 403 19.66 -6.77 -1.19
C ASN A 403 20.99 -7.32 -0.65
N LEU A 404 21.77 -8.03 -1.46
CA LEU A 404 23.00 -8.67 -1.01
C LEU A 404 24.15 -7.65 -0.85
N VAL A 405 24.21 -6.64 -1.72
CA VAL A 405 25.32 -5.67 -1.77
C VAL A 405 24.97 -4.38 -1.00
N LEU A 406 23.81 -3.80 -1.26
CA LEU A 406 23.50 -2.46 -0.76
C LEU A 406 22.85 -2.50 0.63
N LEU A 407 22.00 -3.49 0.92
CA LEU A 407 21.32 -3.58 2.22
C LEU A 407 22.27 -3.73 3.42
N PRO A 408 23.38 -4.50 3.36
CA PRO A 408 24.38 -4.53 4.42
C PRO A 408 25.02 -3.17 4.68
N ILE A 409 25.28 -2.36 3.64
CA ILE A 409 25.84 -1.01 3.79
C ILE A 409 24.84 -0.11 4.53
N PHE A 410 23.55 -0.18 4.18
CA PHE A 410 22.52 0.53 4.93
C PHE A 410 22.44 0.11 6.40
N SER A 411 22.51 -1.20 6.68
CA SER A 411 22.33 -1.72 8.05
C SER A 411 23.53 -1.48 8.95
N VAL A 412 24.75 -1.57 8.42
CA VAL A 412 25.98 -1.53 9.23
C VAL A 412 26.60 -0.14 9.27
N ALA A 413 26.43 0.66 8.21
CA ALA A 413 27.06 1.97 8.12
C ALA A 413 26.03 3.12 8.14
N ILE A 414 25.12 3.20 7.19
CA ILE A 414 24.25 4.37 7.03
C ILE A 414 23.32 4.53 8.25
N MET A 415 22.56 3.49 8.62
CA MET A 415 21.61 3.58 9.73
C MET A 415 22.26 3.94 11.08
N PRO A 416 23.35 3.28 11.53
CA PRO A 416 24.01 3.69 12.77
C PRO A 416 24.51 5.12 12.75
N LEU A 417 25.15 5.55 11.65
CA LEU A 417 25.66 6.90 11.50
C LEU A 417 24.55 7.95 11.49
N VAL A 418 23.41 7.65 10.84
CA VAL A 418 22.25 8.55 10.80
C VAL A 418 21.62 8.69 12.20
N ILE A 419 21.44 7.59 12.94
CA ILE A 419 20.87 7.64 14.29
C ILE A 419 21.80 8.40 15.24
N VAL A 420 23.08 8.02 15.28
CA VAL A 420 24.08 8.68 16.13
C VAL A 420 24.24 10.15 15.73
N GLY A 421 24.26 10.44 14.44
CA GLY A 421 24.40 11.78 13.91
C GLY A 421 23.19 12.67 14.16
N THR A 422 21.96 12.12 14.06
CA THR A 422 20.73 12.87 14.40
C THR A 422 20.71 13.23 15.88
N ILE A 423 21.13 12.32 16.76
CA ILE A 423 21.26 12.59 18.20
C ILE A 423 22.43 13.57 18.43
N GLY A 424 23.57 13.36 17.77
CA GLY A 424 24.75 14.22 17.90
C GLY A 424 24.52 15.67 17.46
N ALA A 425 23.67 15.88 16.45
CA ALA A 425 23.31 17.20 15.94
C ALA A 425 22.63 18.08 17.01
N VAL A 426 21.97 17.50 18.00
CA VAL A 426 21.44 18.21 19.19
C VAL A 426 22.56 18.88 19.94
N PHE A 427 23.74 18.28 19.99
CA PHE A 427 24.94 18.76 20.65
C PHE A 427 25.91 19.50 19.70
N GLY A 428 25.48 19.80 18.47
CA GLY A 428 26.31 20.40 17.43
C GLY A 428 27.33 19.48 16.77
N ILE A 429 27.18 18.15 16.93
CA ILE A 429 28.07 17.15 16.34
C ILE A 429 27.45 16.63 15.03
N HIS A 430 27.86 17.20 13.88
CA HIS A 430 27.33 16.85 12.56
C HIS A 430 28.19 15.84 11.79
N PHE A 431 29.38 15.54 12.26
CA PHE A 431 30.33 14.63 11.62
C PHE A 431 29.74 13.26 11.22
N PRO A 432 28.92 12.55 12.07
CA PRO A 432 28.38 11.25 11.65
C PRO A 432 27.37 11.36 10.50
N LEU A 433 26.58 12.45 10.44
CA LEU A 433 25.67 12.71 9.32
C LEU A 433 26.44 12.96 8.02
N HIS A 434 27.50 13.76 8.09
CA HIS A 434 28.36 13.99 6.92
C HIS A 434 28.94 12.68 6.36
N TRP A 435 29.42 11.79 7.23
CA TRP A 435 29.89 10.48 6.79
C TRP A 435 28.77 9.59 6.24
N ALA A 436 27.57 9.65 6.83
CA ALA A 436 26.41 8.97 6.31
C ALA A 436 26.06 9.42 4.89
N ASP A 437 26.11 10.73 4.62
CA ASP A 437 25.86 11.31 3.30
C ASP A 437 26.93 10.86 2.27
N GLN A 438 28.21 10.82 2.66
CA GLN A 438 29.27 10.33 1.78
C GLN A 438 29.06 8.85 1.39
N ILE A 439 28.80 8.00 2.39
CA ILE A 439 28.54 6.58 2.15
C ILE A 439 27.25 6.41 1.32
N TYR A 440 26.23 7.22 1.58
CA TYR A 440 24.99 7.23 0.79
C TYR A 440 25.26 7.51 -0.67
N ASN A 441 26.03 8.57 -0.99
CA ASN A 441 26.34 8.96 -2.36
C ASN A 441 27.10 7.85 -3.12
N VAL A 442 28.07 7.19 -2.48
CA VAL A 442 28.78 6.03 -3.06
C VAL A 442 27.81 4.86 -3.29
N THR A 443 26.92 4.62 -2.34
CA THR A 443 25.93 3.53 -2.42
C THR A 443 24.90 3.83 -3.52
N LEU A 444 24.46 5.07 -3.66
CA LEU A 444 23.57 5.53 -4.74
C LEU A 444 24.23 5.38 -6.12
N ALA A 445 25.49 5.80 -6.28
CA ALA A 445 26.23 5.60 -7.51
C ALA A 445 26.35 4.12 -7.91
N THR A 446 26.55 3.25 -6.91
CA THR A 446 26.55 1.78 -7.12
C THR A 446 25.17 1.28 -7.56
N ALA A 447 24.09 1.77 -6.94
CA ALA A 447 22.71 1.45 -7.32
C ALA A 447 22.41 1.91 -8.76
N GLN A 448 22.84 3.12 -9.14
CA GLN A 448 22.68 3.65 -10.49
C GLN A 448 23.38 2.77 -11.55
N LYS A 449 24.58 2.26 -11.23
CA LYS A 449 25.29 1.30 -12.11
C LYS A 449 24.51 -0.01 -12.28
N ILE A 450 23.93 -0.55 -11.21
CA ILE A 450 23.10 -1.76 -11.29
C ILE A 450 21.85 -1.49 -12.15
N VAL A 451 21.20 -0.35 -11.95
CA VAL A 451 19.98 0.03 -12.70
C VAL A 451 20.26 0.29 -14.18
N SER A 452 21.46 0.75 -14.54
CA SER A 452 21.86 0.96 -15.93
C SER A 452 22.08 -0.33 -16.73
N MET A 453 22.16 -1.49 -16.04
CA MET A 453 22.29 -2.78 -16.71
C MET A 453 20.99 -3.15 -17.45
N PRO A 454 21.07 -3.82 -18.61
CA PRO A 454 19.90 -4.23 -19.37
C PRO A 454 18.96 -5.11 -18.52
N GLY A 455 17.66 -4.81 -18.57
CA GLY A 455 16.66 -5.62 -17.88
C GLY A 455 16.58 -5.41 -16.35
N ALA A 456 17.16 -4.34 -15.80
CA ALA A 456 17.14 -4.08 -14.35
C ALA A 456 15.70 -4.07 -13.77
N THR A 457 14.76 -3.53 -14.53
CA THR A 457 13.34 -3.52 -14.17
C THR A 457 12.51 -4.03 -15.34
N VAL A 458 11.67 -5.01 -15.09
CA VAL A 458 10.72 -5.54 -16.06
C VAL A 458 9.34 -5.01 -15.73
N ASN A 459 8.71 -4.30 -16.69
CA ASN A 459 7.32 -3.90 -16.55
C ASN A 459 6.42 -5.10 -16.79
N MET A 460 5.53 -5.33 -15.84
CA MET A 460 4.56 -6.42 -15.87
C MET A 460 3.15 -5.87 -16.05
N PRO A 461 2.31 -6.51 -16.86
CA PRO A 461 0.91 -6.13 -16.95
C PRO A 461 0.18 -6.41 -15.64
N HIS A 462 -0.97 -5.79 -15.52
CA HIS A 462 -1.87 -6.01 -14.39
C HIS A 462 -2.16 -7.51 -14.12
N ILE A 463 -2.02 -7.89 -12.85
CA ILE A 463 -2.45 -9.19 -12.35
C ILE A 463 -3.89 -9.09 -11.83
N SER A 464 -4.79 -9.92 -12.36
CA SER A 464 -6.18 -9.96 -11.87
C SER A 464 -6.26 -10.45 -10.42
N ASN A 465 -7.31 -10.02 -9.70
CA ASN A 465 -7.57 -10.49 -8.33
C ASN A 465 -7.65 -12.03 -8.26
N THR A 466 -8.17 -12.67 -9.30
CA THR A 466 -8.23 -14.15 -9.39
C THR A 466 -6.84 -14.76 -9.43
N ALA A 467 -5.93 -14.23 -10.26
CA ALA A 467 -4.57 -14.73 -10.34
C ALA A 467 -3.80 -14.50 -9.04
N LEU A 468 -3.96 -13.32 -8.40
CA LEU A 468 -3.35 -13.04 -7.11
C LEU A 468 -3.87 -13.98 -6.02
N THR A 469 -5.18 -14.25 -5.99
CA THR A 469 -5.78 -15.21 -5.05
C THR A 469 -5.21 -16.62 -5.26
N LEU A 470 -5.04 -17.06 -6.51
CA LEU A 470 -4.41 -18.35 -6.82
C LEU A 470 -2.95 -18.41 -6.34
N CYS A 471 -2.17 -17.33 -6.52
CA CYS A 471 -0.81 -17.26 -5.97
C CYS A 471 -0.79 -17.38 -4.44
N ILE A 472 -1.71 -16.70 -3.75
CA ILE A 472 -1.84 -16.81 -2.29
C ILE A 472 -2.19 -18.25 -1.89
N LEU A 473 -3.15 -18.87 -2.56
CA LEU A 473 -3.54 -20.27 -2.33
C LEU A 473 -2.37 -21.23 -2.58
N ALA A 474 -1.57 -21.00 -3.63
CA ALA A 474 -0.36 -21.78 -3.89
C ALA A 474 0.61 -21.69 -2.70
N PHE A 475 0.93 -20.51 -2.22
CA PHE A 475 1.80 -20.35 -1.03
C PHE A 475 1.20 -20.98 0.23
N MET A 476 -0.11 -20.89 0.43
CA MET A 476 -0.79 -21.54 1.56
C MET A 476 -0.61 -23.07 1.52
N THR A 477 -0.53 -23.69 0.34
CA THR A 477 -0.28 -25.14 0.24
C THR A 477 1.10 -25.53 0.79
N LEU A 478 2.09 -24.67 0.64
CA LEU A 478 3.43 -24.89 1.21
C LEU A 478 3.48 -24.65 2.71
N VAL A 479 2.83 -23.57 3.18
CA VAL A 479 3.02 -23.03 4.53
C VAL A 479 2.06 -23.66 5.54
N LEU A 480 0.78 -23.81 5.18
CA LEU A 480 -0.29 -24.17 6.11
C LEU A 480 -0.74 -25.62 6.02
N ILE A 481 -0.78 -26.19 4.80
CA ILE A 481 -1.32 -27.53 4.61
C ILE A 481 -0.28 -28.58 5.02
N LYS A 482 -0.68 -29.53 5.85
CA LYS A 482 0.13 -30.67 6.24
C LYS A 482 -0.41 -31.96 5.60
N PHE A 483 0.15 -32.34 4.45
CA PHE A 483 -0.09 -33.66 3.88
C PHE A 483 0.83 -34.72 4.52
N SER A 484 0.48 -35.99 4.36
CA SER A 484 1.32 -37.11 4.84
C SER A 484 2.72 -37.08 4.24
N THR A 485 2.85 -36.64 3.00
CA THR A 485 4.14 -36.48 2.31
C THR A 485 4.29 -35.05 1.82
N ARG A 486 5.44 -34.42 2.07
CA ARG A 486 5.73 -33.05 1.57
C ARG A 486 5.74 -32.96 0.05
N LYS A 487 5.97 -34.07 -0.67
CA LYS A 487 5.92 -34.11 -2.14
C LYS A 487 4.58 -33.62 -2.68
N ILE A 488 3.48 -33.98 -2.01
CA ILE A 488 2.12 -33.54 -2.41
C ILE A 488 2.00 -32.01 -2.29
N ASN A 489 2.53 -31.39 -1.25
CA ASN A 489 2.52 -29.94 -1.11
C ASN A 489 3.24 -29.24 -2.26
N TYR A 490 4.41 -29.74 -2.65
CA TYR A 490 5.18 -29.16 -3.76
C TYR A 490 4.45 -29.34 -5.10
N ILE A 491 3.89 -30.52 -5.35
CA ILE A 491 3.10 -30.77 -6.58
C ILE A 491 1.90 -29.83 -6.64
N LEU A 492 1.15 -29.73 -5.56
CA LEU A 492 -0.04 -28.87 -5.50
C LEU A 492 0.32 -27.39 -5.66
N PHE A 493 1.40 -26.95 -5.03
CA PHE A 493 1.97 -25.61 -5.23
C PHE A 493 2.29 -25.36 -6.70
N CYS A 494 3.03 -26.26 -7.36
CA CYS A 494 3.41 -26.12 -8.77
C CYS A 494 2.18 -26.06 -9.68
N VAL A 495 1.20 -26.94 -9.45
CA VAL A 495 -0.04 -26.97 -10.24
C VAL A 495 -0.82 -25.66 -10.10
N ILE A 496 -1.04 -25.18 -8.88
CA ILE A 496 -1.79 -23.93 -8.65
C ILE A 496 -1.01 -22.74 -9.19
N ALA A 497 0.32 -22.70 -9.00
CA ALA A 497 1.18 -21.63 -9.53
C ALA A 497 1.16 -21.61 -11.07
N LEU A 498 1.15 -22.79 -11.72
CA LEU A 498 1.01 -22.89 -13.19
C LEU A 498 -0.34 -22.35 -13.66
N ILE A 499 -1.42 -22.73 -12.97
CA ILE A 499 -2.77 -22.21 -13.26
C ILE A 499 -2.81 -20.69 -13.07
N ALA A 500 -2.22 -20.17 -11.98
CA ALA A 500 -2.14 -18.73 -11.74
C ALA A 500 -1.40 -18.00 -12.87
N THR A 501 -0.28 -18.54 -13.32
CA THR A 501 0.48 -18.01 -14.46
C THR A 501 -0.35 -18.04 -15.75
N GLY A 502 -1.06 -19.12 -16.01
CA GLY A 502 -2.00 -19.21 -17.14
C GLY A 502 -3.08 -18.12 -17.08
N VAL A 503 -3.66 -17.89 -15.90
CA VAL A 503 -4.65 -16.82 -15.70
C VAL A 503 -4.05 -15.44 -15.96
N VAL A 504 -2.81 -15.17 -15.55
CA VAL A 504 -2.12 -13.90 -15.84
C VAL A 504 -1.97 -13.69 -17.35
N ILE A 505 -1.56 -14.72 -18.07
CA ILE A 505 -1.34 -14.65 -19.53
C ILE A 505 -2.68 -14.41 -20.29
N ILE A 506 -3.75 -15.07 -19.84
CA ILE A 506 -5.07 -15.00 -20.49
C ILE A 506 -5.84 -13.75 -20.08
N THR A 507 -5.47 -13.07 -18.98
CA THR A 507 -6.18 -11.88 -18.49
C THR A 507 -6.21 -10.80 -19.57
N PRO A 508 -7.40 -10.38 -20.04
CA PRO A 508 -7.52 -9.40 -21.12
C PRO A 508 -7.07 -8.02 -20.66
N ARG A 509 -6.43 -7.28 -21.57
CA ARG A 509 -6.01 -5.89 -21.33
C ARG A 509 -7.06 -4.93 -21.84
N PRO A 510 -7.35 -3.82 -21.12
CA PRO A 510 -8.27 -2.81 -21.60
C PRO A 510 -7.79 -2.18 -22.91
N VAL A 511 -8.72 -1.86 -23.80
CA VAL A 511 -8.46 -1.16 -25.07
C VAL A 511 -8.97 0.28 -25.04
N PHE A 512 -9.95 0.58 -24.19
CA PHE A 512 -10.44 1.92 -23.93
C PHE A 512 -10.65 2.12 -22.42
N MET A 513 -10.34 3.31 -21.91
CA MET A 513 -10.41 3.65 -20.50
C MET A 513 -10.91 5.10 -20.38
N ALA A 514 -11.79 5.36 -19.42
CA ALA A 514 -12.32 6.68 -19.12
C ALA A 514 -12.25 6.99 -17.63
N THR A 515 -12.00 8.25 -17.28
CA THR A 515 -12.09 8.76 -15.91
C THR A 515 -13.53 8.96 -15.49
N TYR A 516 -13.78 9.19 -14.20
CA TYR A 516 -15.14 9.34 -13.64
C TYR A 516 -15.94 10.50 -14.20
N ASP A 517 -15.26 11.56 -14.62
CA ASP A 517 -15.83 12.76 -15.21
C ASP A 517 -15.75 12.75 -16.74
N ASP A 518 -15.34 11.63 -17.33
CA ASP A 518 -15.12 11.45 -18.76
C ASP A 518 -14.19 12.53 -19.41
N GLU A 519 -13.41 13.25 -18.57
CA GLU A 519 -12.52 14.31 -19.01
C GLU A 519 -11.27 13.75 -19.72
N LEU A 520 -10.69 12.70 -19.12
CA LEU A 520 -9.54 12.02 -19.69
C LEU A 520 -9.95 10.65 -20.19
N VAL A 521 -9.63 10.39 -21.44
CA VAL A 521 -9.80 9.06 -22.04
C VAL A 521 -8.48 8.59 -22.64
N GLY A 522 -8.23 7.29 -22.50
CA GLY A 522 -7.12 6.58 -23.11
C GLY A 522 -7.64 5.45 -24.00
N PHE A 523 -7.07 5.27 -25.16
CA PHE A 523 -7.46 4.21 -26.09
C PHE A 523 -6.25 3.64 -26.80
N VAL A 524 -6.38 2.42 -27.29
CA VAL A 524 -5.31 1.71 -27.99
C VAL A 524 -5.51 1.81 -29.47
N GLN A 525 -4.54 2.40 -30.15
CA GLN A 525 -4.45 2.45 -31.60
C GLN A 525 -3.07 1.93 -32.03
N ASP A 526 -3.04 1.01 -32.98
CA ASP A 526 -1.80 0.38 -33.50
C ASP A 526 -0.91 -0.19 -32.36
N GLY A 527 -1.54 -0.80 -31.37
CA GLY A 527 -0.86 -1.39 -30.21
C GLY A 527 -0.35 -0.41 -29.16
N LYS A 528 -0.42 0.91 -29.39
CA LYS A 528 0.04 1.96 -28.49
C LYS A 528 -1.13 2.63 -27.78
N LEU A 529 -0.93 2.97 -26.50
CA LEU A 529 -1.90 3.74 -25.73
C LEU A 529 -1.78 5.23 -26.09
N ILE A 530 -2.90 5.81 -26.50
CA ILE A 530 -3.03 7.21 -26.90
C ILE A 530 -4.06 7.89 -26.00
N PHE A 531 -3.88 9.18 -25.73
CA PHE A 531 -4.74 9.96 -24.86
C PHE A 531 -5.35 11.15 -25.63
N ASN A 532 -6.53 11.59 -25.18
CA ASN A 532 -7.19 12.78 -25.73
C ASN A 532 -6.55 14.10 -25.29
N LYS A 533 -5.81 14.11 -24.16
CA LYS A 533 -5.15 15.28 -23.57
C LYS A 533 -3.71 14.96 -23.18
N SER A 534 -2.85 15.98 -23.23
CA SER A 534 -1.45 15.88 -22.78
C SER A 534 -1.33 15.91 -21.25
N ARG A 535 -2.27 16.58 -20.59
CA ARG A 535 -2.30 16.75 -19.14
C ARG A 535 -3.76 17.00 -18.71
N ALA A 536 -4.18 16.31 -17.69
CA ALA A 536 -5.44 16.59 -16.98
C ALA A 536 -5.07 16.86 -15.52
N SER A 537 -5.31 18.06 -15.03
CA SER A 537 -4.85 18.53 -13.71
C SER A 537 -5.32 17.65 -12.56
N ASN A 538 -6.53 17.09 -12.66
CA ASN A 538 -7.14 16.27 -11.62
C ASN A 538 -6.84 14.77 -11.79
N HIS A 539 -6.30 14.34 -12.94
CA HIS A 539 -6.16 12.93 -13.31
C HIS A 539 -4.76 12.55 -13.81
N TYR A 540 -3.73 13.28 -13.39
CA TYR A 540 -2.38 13.02 -13.88
C TYR A 540 -1.88 11.59 -13.55
N PHE A 541 -2.33 10.98 -12.46
CA PHE A 541 -2.02 9.61 -12.12
C PHE A 541 -2.65 8.58 -13.07
N ALA A 542 -3.74 8.95 -13.78
CA ALA A 542 -4.39 8.03 -14.70
C ALA A 542 -3.46 7.67 -15.88
N PHE A 543 -2.64 8.60 -16.35
CA PHE A 543 -1.67 8.37 -17.43
C PHE A 543 -0.72 7.21 -17.09
N ASP A 544 -0.08 7.29 -15.93
CA ASP A 544 0.88 6.27 -15.49
C ASP A 544 0.17 4.96 -15.14
N THR A 545 -0.96 5.03 -14.43
CA THR A 545 -1.75 3.84 -14.08
C THR A 545 -2.19 3.07 -15.32
N TRP A 546 -2.71 3.75 -16.35
CA TRP A 546 -3.21 3.06 -17.56
C TRP A 546 -2.09 2.45 -18.40
N LYS A 547 -0.92 3.11 -18.48
CA LYS A 547 0.26 2.50 -19.09
C LYS A 547 0.74 1.27 -18.32
N GLN A 548 0.79 1.38 -16.99
CA GLN A 548 1.18 0.27 -16.12
C GLN A 548 0.21 -0.92 -16.21
N LEU A 549 -1.10 -0.69 -16.26
CA LEU A 549 -2.10 -1.74 -16.45
C LEU A 549 -1.85 -2.56 -17.71
N ARG A 550 -1.25 -1.95 -18.73
CA ARG A 550 -0.91 -2.61 -19.99
C ARG A 550 0.51 -3.19 -20.01
N GLY A 551 1.33 -2.93 -18.99
CA GLY A 551 2.76 -3.29 -18.96
C GLY A 551 3.64 -2.39 -19.84
N GLU A 552 3.16 -1.18 -20.17
CA GLU A 552 3.92 -0.19 -20.92
C GLU A 552 4.79 0.66 -19.98
N LYS A 553 5.91 1.21 -20.47
CA LYS A 553 6.75 2.12 -19.69
C LYS A 553 6.00 3.41 -19.38
N THR A 554 6.14 3.91 -18.14
CA THR A 554 5.71 5.26 -17.78
C THR A 554 6.52 6.31 -18.56
N GLY A 555 5.98 7.50 -18.76
CA GLY A 555 6.65 8.57 -19.51
C GLY A 555 5.65 9.52 -20.19
N THR A 556 6.14 10.36 -21.10
CA THR A 556 5.27 11.30 -21.82
C THR A 556 4.14 10.58 -22.55
N PRO A 557 2.89 11.02 -22.39
CA PRO A 557 1.77 10.38 -23.05
C PRO A 557 1.79 10.65 -24.55
N ASN A 558 1.48 9.63 -25.34
CA ASN A 558 1.20 9.82 -26.77
C ASN A 558 -0.16 10.52 -26.88
N ILE A 559 -0.21 11.64 -27.60
CA ILE A 559 -1.42 12.44 -27.73
C ILE A 559 -1.91 12.37 -29.17
N ARG A 560 -3.21 12.17 -29.32
CA ARG A 560 -3.86 12.29 -30.63
C ARG A 560 -3.96 13.77 -31.01
N LYS A 561 -3.59 14.12 -32.23
CA LYS A 561 -3.87 15.47 -32.78
C LYS A 561 -5.37 15.76 -32.72
N LYS A 562 -5.76 16.96 -32.28
CA LYS A 562 -7.16 17.38 -32.19
C LYS A 562 -7.87 17.17 -33.54
N HIS A 563 -9.00 16.48 -33.52
CA HIS A 563 -9.96 16.55 -34.63
C HIS A 563 -10.72 17.89 -34.55
N ASP A 564 -10.98 18.53 -35.69
CA ASP A 564 -11.56 19.87 -35.73
C ASP A 564 -12.93 20.03 -35.06
N HIS A 565 -13.65 18.92 -34.87
CA HIS A 565 -15.00 18.93 -34.28
C HIS A 565 -15.10 18.30 -32.88
N GLY A 566 -14.00 17.89 -32.24
CA GLY A 566 -14.02 17.33 -30.88
C GLY A 566 -14.73 15.98 -30.75
N VAL A 567 -14.94 15.28 -31.85
CA VAL A 567 -15.51 13.91 -31.92
C VAL A 567 -14.39 12.95 -32.35
N TYR A 568 -14.21 11.89 -31.60
CA TYR A 568 -13.18 10.88 -31.87
C TYR A 568 -13.84 9.53 -32.08
N THR A 569 -13.53 8.87 -33.18
CA THR A 569 -14.02 7.54 -33.51
C THR A 569 -12.90 6.52 -33.32
N PHE A 570 -13.21 5.42 -32.68
CA PHE A 570 -12.30 4.30 -32.42
C PHE A 570 -12.89 3.03 -32.97
N ASP A 571 -12.23 2.48 -33.98
CA ASP A 571 -12.64 1.25 -34.61
C ASP A 571 -11.80 0.10 -34.03
N THR A 572 -12.49 -0.90 -33.50
CA THR A 572 -11.90 -2.18 -33.10
C THR A 572 -12.48 -3.28 -33.99
N PRO A 573 -11.83 -4.45 -34.11
CA PRO A 573 -12.39 -5.54 -34.92
C PRO A 573 -13.79 -6.01 -34.51
N LYS A 574 -14.25 -5.68 -33.29
CA LYS A 574 -15.52 -6.14 -32.75
C LYS A 574 -16.55 -5.05 -32.48
N PHE A 575 -16.13 -3.79 -32.43
CA PHE A 575 -17.03 -2.68 -32.15
C PHE A 575 -16.40 -1.34 -32.51
N LYS A 576 -17.25 -0.37 -32.83
CA LYS A 576 -16.92 1.04 -33.02
C LYS A 576 -17.36 1.82 -31.78
N LEU A 577 -16.49 2.71 -31.30
CA LEU A 577 -16.75 3.58 -30.16
C LEU A 577 -16.56 5.04 -30.59
N VAL A 578 -17.46 5.91 -30.15
CA VAL A 578 -17.39 7.35 -30.41
C VAL A 578 -17.23 8.08 -29.08
N TYR A 579 -16.19 8.94 -28.98
CA TYR A 579 -15.96 9.83 -27.84
C TYR A 579 -16.21 11.28 -28.25
N ILE A 580 -17.07 11.97 -27.48
CA ILE A 580 -17.48 13.35 -27.75
C ILE A 580 -16.89 14.25 -26.65
N GLN A 581 -15.90 15.07 -27.03
CA GLN A 581 -15.17 15.93 -26.08
C GLN A 581 -15.75 17.36 -26.01
N LYS A 582 -16.33 17.87 -27.10
CA LYS A 582 -16.87 19.22 -27.17
C LYS A 582 -18.35 19.17 -27.49
N PHE A 583 -19.08 20.12 -26.91
CA PHE A 583 -20.47 20.37 -27.31
C PHE A 583 -20.46 20.83 -28.78
N VAL A 584 -20.96 19.99 -29.64
CA VAL A 584 -21.27 20.30 -31.05
C VAL A 584 -22.78 20.52 -31.10
N PRO A 585 -23.39 21.32 -32.03
CA PRO A 585 -24.85 21.39 -32.15
C PRO A 585 -25.41 20.00 -32.49
N LEU A 586 -25.79 19.29 -31.46
CA LEU A 586 -25.59 17.84 -31.30
C LEU A 586 -26.82 17.04 -31.68
N ALA A 587 -28.02 17.64 -31.71
CA ALA A 587 -29.24 16.84 -31.82
C ALA A 587 -29.29 15.96 -33.09
N LYS A 588 -28.86 16.48 -34.25
CA LYS A 588 -28.87 15.70 -35.50
C LYS A 588 -27.81 14.62 -35.53
N ASN A 589 -26.61 14.92 -35.06
CA ASN A 589 -25.47 13.99 -35.11
C ASN A 589 -25.57 12.84 -34.10
N ILE A 590 -26.12 13.08 -32.90
CA ILE A 590 -26.32 12.03 -31.90
C ILE A 590 -27.39 11.06 -32.35
N VAL A 591 -28.51 11.54 -32.88
CA VAL A 591 -29.58 10.68 -33.39
C VAL A 591 -29.03 9.77 -34.51
N GLN A 592 -28.15 10.28 -35.38
CA GLN A 592 -27.51 9.51 -36.42
C GLN A 592 -26.56 8.45 -35.84
N LEU A 593 -25.74 8.81 -34.83
CA LEU A 593 -24.86 7.87 -34.13
C LEU A 593 -25.63 6.78 -33.38
N CYS A 594 -26.80 7.12 -32.81
CA CYS A 594 -27.66 6.14 -32.13
C CYS A 594 -28.29 5.14 -33.11
N ARG A 595 -28.55 5.57 -34.35
CA ARG A 595 -29.08 4.71 -35.41
C ARG A 595 -28.02 3.88 -36.13
N ASP A 596 -26.75 4.28 -36.01
CA ASP A 596 -25.65 3.53 -36.62
C ASP A 596 -25.38 2.23 -35.83
N ASP A 597 -25.74 1.10 -36.39
CA ASP A 597 -25.57 -0.24 -35.77
C ASP A 597 -24.09 -0.61 -35.61
N SER A 598 -23.18 0.02 -36.36
CA SER A 598 -21.74 -0.19 -36.21
C SER A 598 -21.21 0.42 -34.91
N VAL A 599 -21.86 1.49 -34.40
CA VAL A 599 -21.51 2.16 -33.15
C VAL A 599 -22.10 1.41 -31.97
N LYS A 600 -21.26 0.76 -31.20
CA LYS A 600 -21.68 0.01 -30.01
C LYS A 600 -21.71 0.89 -28.76
N TYR A 601 -20.77 1.84 -28.63
CA TYR A 601 -20.64 2.70 -27.45
C TYR A 601 -20.43 4.16 -27.85
N ILE A 602 -21.09 5.05 -27.09
CA ILE A 602 -20.91 6.49 -27.15
C ILE A 602 -20.44 6.92 -25.76
N VAL A 603 -19.34 7.64 -25.69
CA VAL A 603 -18.79 8.21 -24.45
C VAL A 603 -18.78 9.71 -24.60
N SER A 604 -19.28 10.45 -23.64
CA SER A 604 -19.35 11.89 -23.72
C SER A 604 -18.87 12.55 -22.44
N TYR A 605 -18.11 13.65 -22.60
CA TYR A 605 -17.78 14.54 -21.49
C TYR A 605 -19.01 15.29 -20.94
N PHE A 606 -20.09 15.38 -21.72
CA PHE A 606 -21.35 16.04 -21.37
C PHE A 606 -22.45 15.02 -21.14
N ASN A 607 -23.38 15.35 -20.24
CA ASN A 607 -24.61 14.57 -20.13
C ASN A 607 -25.39 14.70 -21.45
N ILE A 608 -25.67 13.56 -22.05
CA ILE A 608 -26.48 13.43 -23.25
C ILE A 608 -27.80 12.83 -22.83
N ASP A 609 -28.87 13.61 -22.97
CA ASP A 609 -30.23 13.12 -22.83
C ASP A 609 -30.73 12.62 -24.19
N ALA A 610 -30.62 11.30 -24.37
CA ALA A 610 -31.03 10.60 -25.59
C ALA A 610 -31.73 9.29 -25.22
N PRO A 611 -33.03 9.35 -24.86
CA PRO A 611 -33.75 8.17 -24.34
C PRO A 611 -33.74 6.96 -25.28
N HIS A 612 -33.66 7.17 -26.61
CA HIS A 612 -33.57 6.11 -27.59
C HIS A 612 -32.17 5.47 -27.74
N CYS A 613 -31.17 6.02 -27.03
CA CYS A 613 -29.76 5.63 -27.14
C CYS A 613 -29.12 5.24 -25.81
N ASN A 614 -29.88 5.27 -24.73
CA ASN A 614 -29.36 5.11 -23.36
C ASN A 614 -28.52 3.84 -23.14
N HIS A 615 -28.80 2.75 -23.86
CA HIS A 615 -28.06 1.51 -23.76
C HIS A 615 -26.66 1.54 -24.41
N LYS A 616 -26.39 2.54 -25.28
CA LYS A 616 -25.10 2.75 -25.95
C LYS A 616 -24.26 3.84 -25.27
N ILE A 617 -24.85 4.70 -24.44
CA ILE A 617 -24.17 5.82 -23.79
C ILE A 617 -23.53 5.33 -22.50
N LEU A 618 -22.22 5.54 -22.36
CA LEU A 618 -21.45 5.17 -21.18
C LEU A 618 -20.94 6.45 -20.51
N HIS A 619 -21.13 6.53 -19.20
CA HIS A 619 -20.62 7.60 -18.34
C HIS A 619 -19.92 7.07 -17.12
N GLY A 620 -18.99 7.87 -16.59
CA GLY A 620 -18.24 7.58 -15.38
C GLY A 620 -17.01 6.69 -15.64
N GLY A 621 -16.31 6.37 -14.57
CA GLY A 621 -15.08 5.57 -14.65
C GLY A 621 -15.33 4.14 -15.11
N PHE A 622 -14.82 3.76 -16.26
CA PHE A 622 -14.93 2.41 -16.79
C PHE A 622 -13.76 2.05 -17.72
N VAL A 623 -13.62 0.77 -17.99
CA VAL A 623 -12.73 0.24 -19.02
C VAL A 623 -13.49 -0.68 -19.97
N ILE A 624 -13.08 -0.70 -21.25
CA ILE A 624 -13.62 -1.61 -22.26
C ILE A 624 -12.49 -2.53 -22.74
N TYR A 625 -12.79 -3.81 -22.83
CA TYR A 625 -11.86 -4.82 -23.32
C TYR A 625 -12.08 -5.10 -24.82
N LYS A 626 -11.09 -5.73 -25.46
CA LYS A 626 -11.17 -6.12 -26.89
C LYS A 626 -12.40 -6.99 -27.24
N SER A 627 -12.96 -7.69 -26.26
CA SER A 627 -14.22 -8.45 -26.40
C SER A 627 -15.46 -7.57 -26.51
N GLY A 628 -15.38 -6.29 -26.21
CA GLY A 628 -16.51 -5.37 -26.03
C GLY A 628 -17.11 -5.42 -24.63
N ARG A 629 -16.53 -6.16 -23.69
CA ARG A 629 -16.98 -6.15 -22.29
C ARG A 629 -16.62 -4.83 -21.62
N VAL A 630 -17.62 -4.19 -21.02
CA VAL A 630 -17.44 -2.98 -20.17
C VAL A 630 -17.30 -3.42 -18.72
N GLN A 631 -16.34 -2.85 -18.02
CA GLN A 631 -16.17 -3.01 -16.59
C GLN A 631 -16.11 -1.63 -15.94
N TYR A 632 -17.11 -1.32 -15.13
CA TYR A 632 -17.16 -0.10 -14.35
C TYR A 632 -16.22 -0.16 -13.15
N MET A 633 -15.68 1.00 -12.77
CA MET A 633 -14.96 1.17 -11.52
C MET A 633 -15.94 1.19 -10.36
N PRO A 634 -15.51 0.88 -9.13
CA PRO A 634 -16.37 0.96 -7.96
C PRO A 634 -16.98 2.34 -7.81
N ILE A 635 -18.31 2.39 -7.76
CA ILE A 635 -19.13 3.57 -7.47
C ILE A 635 -20.09 3.19 -6.34
N ASN A 636 -20.64 4.15 -5.62
CA ASN A 636 -21.57 3.90 -4.50
C ASN A 636 -20.96 3.09 -3.35
N ARG A 637 -19.70 3.39 -3.01
CA ARG A 637 -19.05 2.89 -1.80
C ARG A 637 -18.96 4.05 -0.78
N PRO A 638 -18.93 3.78 0.55
CA PRO A 638 -18.86 4.82 1.57
C PRO A 638 -17.74 5.84 1.37
N TRP A 639 -16.64 5.43 0.75
CA TRP A 639 -15.51 6.31 0.43
C TRP A 639 -15.60 7.01 -0.92
N HIS A 640 -16.59 6.70 -1.75
CA HIS A 640 -16.80 7.37 -3.04
C HIS A 640 -17.87 8.44 -3.00
N ASN A 641 -18.80 8.37 -2.07
CA ASN A 641 -19.96 9.24 -1.82
C ASN A 641 -20.29 10.18 -2.97
N GLN A 642 -20.81 9.64 -4.08
CA GLN A 642 -21.35 10.46 -5.16
C GLN A 642 -22.75 10.91 -4.74
N PRO A 643 -23.12 12.20 -4.86
CA PRO A 643 -24.52 12.59 -4.80
C PRO A 643 -25.26 11.84 -5.91
N LYS A 644 -26.39 11.25 -5.55
CA LYS A 644 -27.32 10.60 -6.50
C LYS A 644 -27.79 11.60 -7.54
#